data_3713423828f26d53e48854ef5bde49d8
#
_entry.id   3713423828f26d53e48854ef5bde49d8
#
_cell.length_a   1.000
_cell.length_b   1.000
_cell.length_c   1.000
_cell.angle_alpha   90.00
_cell.angle_beta   90.00
_cell.angle_gamma   90.00
#
_symmetry.space_group_name_H-M   'P 1'
#
loop_
_entity.id
_entity.type
_entity.pdbx_description
1 polymer ?
#
loop_
_entity_poly.entity_id
_entity_poly.type
_entity_poly.pdbx_seq_one_letter_code
_entity_poly.pdbx_strand_id
1 'polypeptide(L)'
;MALTSAQQFIGSYIANGTLGIAPGGYMTALGDIINANGSNYRAITKAVVGTSLFTDQFPTYLSNEQFAANYATKLLGTSVTAANMKVATDYITGQLNAGVSRGDAVYQVLEFLNTQPSTNADWGTAAATLQNKASVAQYYTVDKLGASTDLATLRSVTSSVTDAASVVTAKASIDAAFAGTVSSAALTTGMDNVVGTGGDDSFTARIFDNSNTLQSGDKISGGSGTDTLFADIGNSQRFAITAETSDIETVSIRAQAVSTDSTDNNTSATNEVQIDAQRMTGVTQWESNNSRADLLIEDVRINANQLTKDITIAMVETDPGHVDYGVYFDQYSLRAQVNDSSVLRLQLMDTRSSAANTGKLKDSPYNGFAFKLDGKLITVTSPAIDAAQTYGELRDAIEAAVKANPELSNKFTVSLGSTYSVSDTLGAQQEGQEIVLTNITGGVIDASSAGTGWLANGAVPASSGLHTNMSTLAQKTTDKVTSKVILDDVGRGSTGGDLVIGGLSVGDTSTSLGVERFEIEVRDNSKLQTINSTNNTLQEVVIKNGATTSSSFAYVSTDKDKGDLTVNGNVAFTKGNSNVDNILAPVAVSNTGTATNYGTGIDAALPGSAAQHNAYGFSDVRLIDASGASSNSAGVAAT
;
A
#
# COMPACT_ATOMS: atom_id res chain seq x y z
N MET A 1 4.94 -12.58 -2.37
CA MET A 1 5.00 -11.50 -1.35
C MET A 1 6.12 -10.56 -1.73
N ALA A 2 5.87 -9.25 -1.63
CA ALA A 2 6.95 -8.28 -1.81
C ALA A 2 8.05 -8.53 -0.77
N LEU A 3 9.31 -8.42 -1.19
CA LEU A 3 10.44 -8.59 -0.30
C LEU A 3 10.61 -7.38 0.61
N THR A 4 10.91 -7.60 1.88
CA THR A 4 11.34 -6.52 2.79
C THR A 4 12.71 -5.99 2.36
N SER A 5 13.08 -4.76 2.77
CA SER A 5 14.40 -4.18 2.50
C SER A 5 15.55 -5.08 2.98
N ALA A 6 15.38 -5.77 4.11
CA ALA A 6 16.34 -6.73 4.62
C ALA A 6 16.49 -7.95 3.69
N GLN A 7 15.39 -8.49 3.18
CA GLN A 7 15.39 -9.60 2.23
C GLN A 7 16.00 -9.19 0.87
N GLN A 8 15.74 -7.98 0.42
CA GLN A 8 16.34 -7.40 -0.79
C GLN A 8 17.86 -7.25 -0.64
N PHE A 9 18.31 -6.79 0.54
CA PHE A 9 19.73 -6.71 0.84
C PHE A 9 20.40 -8.08 0.89
N ILE A 10 19.78 -9.07 1.57
CA ILE A 10 20.27 -10.46 1.62
C ILE A 10 20.35 -11.04 0.21
N GLY A 11 19.34 -10.83 -0.62
CA GLY A 11 19.36 -11.24 -2.03
C GLY A 11 20.54 -10.64 -2.80
N SER A 12 20.75 -9.32 -2.66
CA SER A 12 21.86 -8.62 -3.30
C SER A 12 23.23 -9.08 -2.77
N TYR A 13 23.32 -9.38 -1.48
CA TYR A 13 24.52 -9.92 -0.87
C TYR A 13 24.86 -11.32 -1.42
N ILE A 14 23.85 -12.22 -1.50
CA ILE A 14 24.03 -13.57 -2.04
C ILE A 14 24.37 -13.52 -3.53
N ALA A 15 23.70 -12.70 -4.33
CA ALA A 15 23.98 -12.56 -5.76
C ALA A 15 25.41 -12.09 -6.02
N ASN A 16 25.90 -11.10 -5.26
CA ASN A 16 27.28 -10.67 -5.37
C ASN A 16 28.25 -11.72 -4.86
N GLY A 17 27.97 -12.35 -3.74
CA GLY A 17 28.85 -13.35 -3.14
C GLY A 17 28.96 -14.66 -3.94
N THR A 18 27.91 -15.02 -4.68
CA THR A 18 27.88 -16.25 -5.51
C THR A 18 28.25 -15.99 -6.96
N LEU A 19 27.59 -15.01 -7.59
CA LEU A 19 27.67 -14.75 -9.03
C LEU A 19 28.56 -13.54 -9.38
N GLY A 20 28.86 -12.67 -8.41
CA GLY A 20 29.58 -11.43 -8.61
C GLY A 20 28.81 -10.41 -9.46
N ILE A 21 27.49 -10.36 -9.33
CA ILE A 21 26.60 -9.50 -10.11
C ILE A 21 25.62 -8.75 -9.21
N ALA A 22 25.09 -7.63 -9.67
CA ALA A 22 23.84 -7.10 -9.15
C ALA A 22 22.68 -7.99 -9.62
N PRO A 23 21.60 -8.16 -8.83
CA PRO A 23 20.45 -8.99 -9.24
C PRO A 23 19.80 -8.51 -10.54
N GLY A 24 19.56 -7.20 -10.71
CA GLY A 24 18.92 -6.66 -11.90
C GLY A 24 17.60 -7.34 -12.22
N GLY A 25 17.36 -7.68 -13.48
CA GLY A 25 16.18 -8.40 -13.94
C GLY A 25 16.01 -9.82 -13.37
N TYR A 26 17.03 -10.38 -12.75
CA TYR A 26 16.93 -11.65 -12.01
C TYR A 26 16.35 -11.51 -10.61
N MET A 27 16.04 -10.29 -10.15
CA MET A 27 15.54 -10.05 -8.80
C MET A 27 14.20 -10.75 -8.54
N THR A 28 13.34 -10.88 -9.54
CA THR A 28 12.08 -11.62 -9.42
C THR A 28 12.32 -13.09 -9.11
N ALA A 29 13.16 -13.76 -9.90
CA ALA A 29 13.50 -15.17 -9.66
C ALA A 29 14.22 -15.40 -8.33
N LEU A 30 15.08 -14.46 -7.93
CA LEU A 30 15.74 -14.47 -6.63
C LEU A 30 14.72 -14.25 -5.49
N GLY A 31 13.74 -13.40 -5.70
CA GLY A 31 12.63 -13.17 -4.78
C GLY A 31 11.79 -14.42 -4.57
N ASP A 32 11.51 -15.17 -5.61
CA ASP A 32 10.81 -16.46 -5.51
C ASP A 32 11.61 -17.46 -4.68
N ILE A 33 12.94 -17.52 -4.87
CA ILE A 33 13.83 -18.35 -4.05
C ILE A 33 13.78 -17.91 -2.58
N ILE A 34 13.83 -16.61 -2.31
CA ILE A 34 13.77 -16.06 -0.95
C ILE A 34 12.41 -16.38 -0.30
N ASN A 35 11.31 -16.15 -1.00
CA ASN A 35 9.96 -16.44 -0.51
C ASN A 35 9.74 -17.94 -0.24
N ALA A 36 10.27 -18.80 -1.09
CA ALA A 36 10.15 -20.25 -0.92
C ALA A 36 10.97 -20.79 0.27
N ASN A 37 12.05 -20.11 0.66
CA ASN A 37 12.95 -20.53 1.71
C ASN A 37 12.85 -19.69 3.00
N GLY A 38 11.93 -18.72 3.04
CA GLY A 38 11.82 -17.78 4.12
C GLY A 38 13.11 -16.95 4.27
N SER A 39 13.49 -16.61 5.51
CA SER A 39 14.76 -15.93 5.78
C SER A 39 15.93 -16.90 6.02
N ASN A 40 15.84 -18.13 5.54
CA ASN A 40 16.89 -19.13 5.71
C ASN A 40 18.04 -18.88 4.71
N TYR A 41 19.01 -18.11 5.14
CA TYR A 41 20.17 -17.69 4.35
C TYR A 41 20.92 -18.86 3.72
N ARG A 42 21.09 -19.97 4.46
CA ARG A 42 21.73 -21.19 3.95
C ARG A 42 20.95 -21.81 2.80
N ALA A 43 19.63 -21.94 2.94
CA ALA A 43 18.78 -22.53 1.92
C ALA A 43 18.72 -21.67 0.65
N ILE A 44 18.63 -20.34 0.80
CA ILE A 44 18.67 -19.39 -0.31
C ILE A 44 20.00 -19.51 -1.07
N THR A 45 21.13 -19.48 -0.36
CA THR A 45 22.46 -19.61 -0.98
C THR A 45 22.59 -20.93 -1.76
N LYS A 46 22.13 -22.04 -1.19
CA LYS A 46 22.13 -23.35 -1.87
C LYS A 46 21.29 -23.35 -3.14
N ALA A 47 20.12 -22.74 -3.10
CA ALA A 47 19.24 -22.63 -4.25
C ALA A 47 19.89 -21.81 -5.38
N VAL A 48 20.53 -20.68 -5.06
CA VAL A 48 21.26 -19.86 -6.03
C VAL A 48 22.45 -20.62 -6.63
N VAL A 49 23.23 -21.35 -5.81
CA VAL A 49 24.34 -22.20 -6.27
C VAL A 49 23.88 -23.35 -7.18
N GLY A 50 22.63 -23.78 -7.04
CA GLY A 50 22.00 -24.78 -7.91
C GLY A 50 21.53 -24.26 -9.27
N THR A 51 21.55 -22.94 -9.51
CA THR A 51 21.10 -22.36 -10.78
C THR A 51 22.11 -22.56 -11.92
N SER A 52 21.63 -22.52 -13.17
CA SER A 52 22.50 -22.52 -14.36
C SER A 52 23.47 -21.33 -14.35
N LEU A 53 23.06 -20.16 -13.89
CA LEU A 53 23.93 -18.97 -13.77
C LEU A 53 25.20 -19.25 -12.95
N PHE A 54 25.08 -20.06 -11.90
CA PHE A 54 26.23 -20.45 -11.09
C PHE A 54 26.99 -21.61 -11.70
N THR A 55 26.30 -22.65 -12.18
CA THR A 55 26.97 -23.87 -12.73
C THR A 55 27.64 -23.61 -14.07
N ASP A 56 27.20 -22.64 -14.85
CA ASP A 56 27.88 -22.19 -16.08
C ASP A 56 29.18 -21.47 -15.75
N GLN A 57 29.22 -20.77 -14.64
CA GLN A 57 30.41 -20.05 -14.16
C GLN A 57 31.38 -20.99 -13.42
N PHE A 58 30.85 -21.95 -12.67
CA PHE A 58 31.59 -22.96 -11.90
C PHE A 58 31.11 -24.36 -12.27
N PRO A 59 31.54 -24.91 -13.44
CA PRO A 59 31.05 -26.17 -13.93
C PRO A 59 31.25 -27.31 -12.94
N THR A 60 30.35 -28.28 -12.97
CA THR A 60 30.33 -29.40 -12.03
C THR A 60 31.52 -30.33 -12.20
N TYR A 61 32.16 -30.34 -13.37
CA TYR A 61 33.37 -31.16 -13.67
C TYR A 61 34.64 -30.62 -13.04
N LEU A 62 34.67 -29.41 -12.48
CA LEU A 62 35.83 -28.87 -11.76
C LEU A 62 36.16 -29.77 -10.55
N SER A 63 37.44 -30.04 -10.34
CA SER A 63 37.86 -30.68 -9.08
C SER A 63 37.57 -29.78 -7.89
N ASN A 64 37.58 -30.32 -6.68
CA ASN A 64 37.35 -29.55 -5.46
C ASN A 64 38.35 -28.40 -5.31
N GLU A 65 39.64 -28.64 -5.63
CA GLU A 65 40.71 -27.66 -5.61
C GLU A 65 40.51 -26.57 -6.67
N GLN A 66 40.12 -26.98 -7.89
CA GLN A 66 39.84 -26.03 -8.97
C GLN A 66 38.65 -25.14 -8.65
N PHE A 67 37.56 -25.74 -8.15
CA PHE A 67 36.39 -24.97 -7.71
C PHE A 67 36.78 -24.01 -6.60
N ALA A 68 37.47 -24.48 -5.56
CA ALA A 68 37.87 -23.66 -4.41
C ALA A 68 38.72 -22.46 -4.83
N ALA A 69 39.73 -22.70 -5.67
CA ALA A 69 40.61 -21.64 -6.17
C ALA A 69 39.86 -20.61 -7.03
N ASN A 70 39.02 -21.08 -7.96
CA ASN A 70 38.25 -20.20 -8.84
C ASN A 70 37.22 -19.35 -8.05
N TYR A 71 36.49 -19.99 -7.13
CA TYR A 71 35.51 -19.30 -6.32
C TYR A 71 36.13 -18.30 -5.35
N ALA A 72 37.18 -18.71 -4.60
CA ALA A 72 37.87 -17.81 -3.67
C ALA A 72 38.49 -16.62 -4.42
N THR A 73 39.13 -16.83 -5.56
CA THR A 73 39.70 -15.76 -6.39
C THR A 73 38.63 -14.79 -6.85
N LYS A 74 37.48 -15.30 -7.30
CA LYS A 74 36.39 -14.43 -7.76
C LYS A 74 35.74 -13.63 -6.62
N LEU A 75 35.50 -14.25 -5.48
CA LEU A 75 34.85 -13.62 -4.33
C LEU A 75 35.76 -12.58 -3.66
N LEU A 76 37.01 -12.95 -3.39
CA LEU A 76 37.92 -12.20 -2.54
C LEU A 76 38.83 -11.24 -3.34
N GLY A 77 39.24 -11.66 -4.55
CA GLY A 77 40.07 -10.84 -5.44
C GLY A 77 41.32 -10.28 -4.72
N THR A 78 41.50 -8.96 -4.78
CA THR A 78 42.60 -8.25 -4.14
C THR A 78 42.27 -7.77 -2.72
N SER A 79 41.11 -8.09 -2.17
CA SER A 79 40.69 -7.64 -0.84
C SER A 79 41.34 -8.44 0.31
N VAL A 80 42.11 -9.46 -0.01
CA VAL A 80 42.88 -10.25 0.96
C VAL A 80 44.33 -10.45 0.49
N THR A 81 45.21 -10.77 1.43
CA THR A 81 46.59 -11.15 1.11
C THR A 81 46.66 -12.50 0.41
N ALA A 82 47.78 -12.79 -0.27
CA ALA A 82 47.99 -14.12 -0.88
C ALA A 82 47.98 -15.23 0.18
N ALA A 83 48.44 -14.97 1.39
CA ALA A 83 48.35 -15.92 2.50
C ALA A 83 46.90 -16.24 2.89
N ASN A 84 46.07 -15.20 3.04
CA ASN A 84 44.68 -15.36 3.37
C ASN A 84 43.86 -15.97 2.20
N MET A 85 44.22 -15.68 0.94
CA MET A 85 43.65 -16.35 -0.23
C MET A 85 43.92 -17.87 -0.16
N LYS A 86 45.15 -18.24 0.22
CA LYS A 86 45.50 -19.68 0.41
C LYS A 86 44.68 -20.30 1.53
N VAL A 87 44.52 -19.60 2.66
CA VAL A 87 43.68 -20.08 3.78
C VAL A 87 42.24 -20.32 3.34
N ALA A 88 41.64 -19.38 2.59
CA ALA A 88 40.29 -19.53 2.07
C ALA A 88 40.16 -20.73 1.11
N THR A 89 41.13 -20.87 0.18
CA THR A 89 41.14 -21.96 -0.79
C THR A 89 41.28 -23.30 -0.10
N ASP A 90 42.23 -23.41 0.86
CA ASP A 90 42.46 -24.65 1.61
C ASP A 90 41.22 -25.02 2.46
N TYR A 91 40.59 -24.05 3.08
CA TYR A 91 39.34 -24.25 3.83
C TYR A 91 38.22 -24.82 2.93
N ILE A 92 37.94 -24.17 1.80
CA ILE A 92 36.90 -24.61 0.87
C ILE A 92 37.21 -26.03 0.36
N THR A 93 38.44 -26.27 -0.06
CA THR A 93 38.89 -27.58 -0.52
C THR A 93 38.70 -28.63 0.56
N GLY A 94 39.09 -28.34 1.80
CA GLY A 94 38.94 -29.26 2.94
C GLY A 94 37.46 -29.61 3.21
N GLN A 95 36.56 -28.60 3.16
CA GLN A 95 35.12 -28.85 3.31
C GLN A 95 34.58 -29.77 2.20
N LEU A 96 34.93 -29.48 0.95
CA LEU A 96 34.49 -30.29 -0.18
C LEU A 96 35.04 -31.74 -0.12
N ASN A 97 36.30 -31.92 0.27
CA ASN A 97 36.91 -33.24 0.45
C ASN A 97 36.31 -34.02 1.63
N ALA A 98 35.75 -33.29 2.63
CA ALA A 98 34.98 -33.88 3.71
C ALA A 98 33.51 -34.21 3.32
N GLY A 99 33.13 -34.03 2.04
CA GLY A 99 31.80 -34.34 1.52
C GLY A 99 30.76 -33.20 1.71
N VAL A 100 31.17 -32.02 2.11
CA VAL A 100 30.28 -30.87 2.17
C VAL A 100 29.91 -30.43 0.74
N SER A 101 28.63 -30.14 0.48
CA SER A 101 28.19 -29.70 -0.85
C SER A 101 28.79 -28.34 -1.22
N ARG A 102 28.95 -28.05 -2.53
CA ARG A 102 29.41 -26.73 -3.00
C ARG A 102 28.51 -25.59 -2.46
N GLY A 103 27.21 -25.81 -2.43
CA GLY A 103 26.27 -24.83 -1.88
C GLY A 103 26.47 -24.54 -0.39
N ASP A 104 26.77 -25.59 0.39
CA ASP A 104 27.06 -25.42 1.82
C ASP A 104 28.43 -24.77 2.05
N ALA A 105 29.45 -25.13 1.27
CA ALA A 105 30.79 -24.53 1.34
C ALA A 105 30.73 -23.03 0.98
N VAL A 106 29.98 -22.65 -0.05
CA VAL A 106 29.74 -21.26 -0.44
C VAL A 106 29.01 -20.52 0.68
N TYR A 107 27.94 -21.11 1.23
CA TYR A 107 27.23 -20.52 2.36
C TYR A 107 28.16 -20.25 3.56
N GLN A 108 28.99 -21.21 3.94
CA GLN A 108 29.89 -21.06 5.09
C GLN A 108 30.88 -19.89 4.89
N VAL A 109 31.39 -19.70 3.67
CA VAL A 109 32.29 -18.57 3.36
C VAL A 109 31.53 -17.24 3.41
N LEU A 110 30.34 -17.16 2.84
CA LEU A 110 29.53 -15.95 2.85
C LEU A 110 29.08 -15.59 4.27
N GLU A 111 28.66 -16.58 5.05
CA GLU A 111 28.29 -16.37 6.46
C GLU A 111 29.50 -15.92 7.29
N PHE A 112 30.64 -16.54 7.09
CA PHE A 112 31.87 -16.10 7.75
C PHE A 112 32.17 -14.63 7.46
N LEU A 113 32.16 -14.20 6.17
CA LEU A 113 32.40 -12.80 5.81
C LEU A 113 31.33 -11.87 6.38
N ASN A 114 30.08 -12.29 6.41
CA ASN A 114 29.00 -11.46 6.94
C ASN A 114 29.16 -11.16 8.44
N THR A 115 29.84 -12.03 9.16
CA THR A 115 30.07 -11.88 10.62
C THR A 115 31.38 -11.15 10.97
N GLN A 116 32.26 -10.90 10.00
CA GLN A 116 33.53 -10.23 10.28
C GLN A 116 33.37 -8.73 10.42
N PRO A 117 33.87 -8.12 11.50
CA PRO A 117 33.92 -6.67 11.60
C PRO A 117 34.92 -6.09 10.59
N SER A 118 34.64 -4.92 10.06
CA SER A 118 35.54 -4.22 9.11
C SER A 118 36.95 -3.95 9.67
N THR A 119 37.11 -4.01 10.98
CA THR A 119 38.38 -3.84 11.71
C THR A 119 39.20 -5.13 11.80
N ASN A 120 38.67 -6.26 11.34
CA ASN A 120 39.44 -7.51 11.32
C ASN A 120 40.62 -7.38 10.34
N ALA A 121 41.85 -7.62 10.82
CA ALA A 121 43.07 -7.39 10.04
C ALA A 121 43.20 -8.29 8.81
N ASP A 122 42.64 -9.50 8.87
CA ASP A 122 42.77 -10.52 7.82
C ASP A 122 41.61 -10.51 6.83
N TRP A 123 40.39 -10.28 7.30
CA TRP A 123 39.15 -10.50 6.54
C TRP A 123 38.24 -9.27 6.49
N GLY A 124 38.54 -8.23 7.30
CA GLY A 124 37.65 -7.06 7.42
C GLY A 124 37.47 -6.31 6.10
N THR A 125 38.53 -6.19 5.30
CA THR A 125 38.45 -5.55 3.97
C THR A 125 37.56 -6.35 3.02
N ALA A 126 37.68 -7.69 3.01
CA ALA A 126 36.86 -8.53 2.15
C ALA A 126 35.37 -8.50 2.57
N ALA A 127 35.12 -8.55 3.86
CA ALA A 127 33.78 -8.44 4.43
C ALA A 127 33.12 -7.11 4.07
N ALA A 128 33.83 -5.99 4.29
CA ALA A 128 33.35 -4.64 3.96
C ALA A 128 33.12 -4.48 2.45
N THR A 129 34.04 -4.98 1.62
CA THR A 129 33.89 -4.95 0.16
C THR A 129 32.62 -5.67 -0.31
N LEU A 130 32.33 -6.85 0.23
CA LEU A 130 31.15 -7.60 -0.16
C LEU A 130 29.85 -6.90 0.28
N GLN A 131 29.83 -6.33 1.48
CA GLN A 131 28.69 -5.54 1.97
C GLN A 131 28.47 -4.26 1.14
N ASN A 132 29.56 -3.56 0.80
CA ASN A 132 29.52 -2.38 -0.07
C ASN A 132 28.96 -2.72 -1.46
N LYS A 133 29.41 -3.82 -2.05
CA LYS A 133 28.88 -4.33 -3.33
C LYS A 133 27.40 -4.67 -3.23
N ALA A 134 26.97 -5.33 -2.15
CA ALA A 134 25.56 -5.63 -1.91
C ALA A 134 24.70 -4.36 -1.82
N SER A 135 25.21 -3.31 -1.13
CA SER A 135 24.52 -2.03 -1.03
C SER A 135 24.35 -1.33 -2.39
N VAL A 136 25.38 -1.35 -3.24
CA VAL A 136 25.31 -0.78 -4.58
C VAL A 136 24.40 -1.61 -5.49
N ALA A 137 24.47 -2.93 -5.37
CA ALA A 137 23.61 -3.85 -6.11
C ALA A 137 22.13 -3.68 -5.76
N GLN A 138 21.81 -3.50 -4.47
CA GLN A 138 20.45 -3.17 -4.03
C GLN A 138 20.03 -1.82 -4.59
N TYR A 139 20.86 -0.80 -4.50
CA TYR A 139 20.58 0.52 -5.05
C TYR A 139 20.24 0.47 -6.54
N TYR A 140 21.08 -0.20 -7.35
CA TYR A 140 20.81 -0.39 -8.78
C TYR A 140 19.48 -1.12 -9.02
N THR A 141 19.28 -2.26 -8.33
CA THR A 141 18.19 -3.18 -8.64
C THR A 141 16.84 -2.69 -8.08
N VAL A 142 16.86 -2.13 -6.85
CA VAL A 142 15.62 -1.80 -6.10
C VAL A 142 15.32 -0.32 -6.18
N ASP A 143 16.31 0.54 -5.86
CA ASP A 143 16.06 1.98 -5.76
C ASP A 143 15.99 2.62 -7.16
N LYS A 144 16.75 2.09 -8.14
CA LYS A 144 16.76 2.56 -9.53
C LYS A 144 16.04 1.64 -10.51
N LEU A 145 15.41 0.57 -10.02
CA LEU A 145 14.65 -0.39 -10.82
C LEU A 145 15.43 -0.97 -12.01
N GLY A 146 16.74 -1.13 -11.87
CA GLY A 146 17.60 -1.67 -12.91
C GLY A 146 17.21 -3.10 -13.30
N ALA A 147 16.68 -3.28 -14.50
CA ALA A 147 16.08 -4.53 -14.98
C ALA A 147 16.96 -5.31 -15.97
N SER A 148 18.22 -4.91 -16.18
CA SER A 148 19.12 -5.63 -17.08
C SER A 148 19.26 -7.10 -16.70
N THR A 149 19.27 -7.98 -17.71
CA THR A 149 19.63 -9.40 -17.58
C THR A 149 20.98 -9.73 -18.23
N ASP A 150 21.64 -8.71 -18.82
CA ASP A 150 22.98 -8.87 -19.35
C ASP A 150 24.01 -9.01 -18.22
N LEU A 151 24.68 -10.14 -18.15
CA LEU A 151 25.64 -10.44 -17.08
C LEU A 151 26.86 -9.50 -17.08
N ALA A 152 27.26 -8.96 -18.22
CA ALA A 152 28.37 -8.02 -18.29
C ALA A 152 27.97 -6.69 -17.64
N THR A 153 26.80 -6.17 -17.98
CA THR A 153 26.19 -5.00 -17.36
C THR A 153 26.05 -5.19 -15.85
N LEU A 154 25.45 -6.30 -15.41
CA LEU A 154 25.22 -6.56 -13.99
C LEU A 154 26.52 -6.72 -13.18
N ARG A 155 27.61 -7.20 -13.79
CA ARG A 155 28.94 -7.22 -13.16
C ARG A 155 29.54 -5.83 -13.07
N SER A 156 29.39 -5.02 -14.09
CA SER A 156 29.94 -3.66 -14.10
C SER A 156 29.39 -2.78 -12.98
N VAL A 157 28.14 -3.00 -12.58
CA VAL A 157 27.46 -2.26 -11.49
C VAL A 157 28.30 -2.25 -10.19
N THR A 158 28.93 -3.36 -9.85
CA THR A 158 29.63 -3.53 -8.57
C THR A 158 31.13 -3.78 -8.70
N SER A 159 31.68 -3.86 -9.92
CA SER A 159 33.07 -4.27 -10.16
C SER A 159 34.10 -3.32 -9.55
N SER A 160 33.82 -2.01 -9.55
CA SER A 160 34.70 -0.96 -9.01
C SER A 160 34.51 -0.72 -7.51
N VAL A 161 33.56 -1.41 -6.87
CA VAL A 161 33.21 -1.16 -5.47
C VAL A 161 34.13 -1.92 -4.52
N THR A 162 34.84 -1.19 -3.67
CA THR A 162 35.76 -1.73 -2.67
C THR A 162 35.53 -1.17 -1.27
N ASP A 163 35.27 0.13 -1.15
CA ASP A 163 35.16 0.88 0.09
C ASP A 163 33.99 1.89 0.05
N ALA A 164 33.80 2.65 1.11
CA ALA A 164 32.70 3.61 1.22
C ALA A 164 32.78 4.75 0.17
N ALA A 165 33.97 5.17 -0.23
CA ALA A 165 34.11 6.21 -1.25
C ALA A 165 33.72 5.69 -2.63
N SER A 166 34.10 4.47 -2.97
CA SER A 166 33.70 3.80 -4.21
C SER A 166 32.20 3.48 -4.27
N VAL A 167 31.53 3.29 -3.12
CA VAL A 167 30.05 3.19 -3.06
C VAL A 167 29.41 4.49 -3.54
N VAL A 168 29.89 5.64 -3.04
CA VAL A 168 29.37 6.95 -3.46
C VAL A 168 29.56 7.15 -4.96
N THR A 169 30.77 6.86 -5.46
CA THR A 169 31.08 6.99 -6.89
C THR A 169 30.23 6.05 -7.76
N ALA A 170 30.06 4.79 -7.34
CA ALA A 170 29.26 3.83 -8.08
C ALA A 170 27.77 4.23 -8.12
N LYS A 171 27.22 4.70 -6.99
CA LYS A 171 25.84 5.21 -6.97
C LYS A 171 25.67 6.44 -7.86
N ALA A 172 26.61 7.38 -7.84
CA ALA A 172 26.58 8.53 -8.74
C ALA A 172 26.68 8.13 -10.23
N SER A 173 27.48 7.10 -10.55
CA SER A 173 27.55 6.57 -11.93
C SER A 173 26.24 5.88 -12.35
N ILE A 174 25.59 5.18 -11.42
CA ILE A 174 24.26 4.60 -11.64
C ILE A 174 23.26 5.74 -11.88
N ASP A 175 23.24 6.77 -11.02
CA ASP A 175 22.38 7.93 -11.20
C ASP A 175 22.58 8.59 -12.56
N ALA A 176 23.82 8.76 -12.99
CA ALA A 176 24.13 9.32 -14.30
C ALA A 176 23.68 8.40 -15.47
N ALA A 177 23.75 7.09 -15.28
CA ALA A 177 23.28 6.13 -16.29
C ALA A 177 21.76 6.07 -16.39
N PHE A 178 21.07 6.30 -15.27
CA PHE A 178 19.61 6.38 -15.20
C PHE A 178 19.09 7.81 -15.36
N ALA A 179 19.93 8.83 -15.29
CA ALA A 179 19.61 10.17 -15.73
C ALA A 179 19.60 10.20 -17.26
N GLY A 180 18.62 9.55 -17.84
CA GLY A 180 18.38 9.61 -19.29
C GLY A 180 18.16 11.05 -19.70
N THR A 181 18.49 11.38 -20.92
CA THR A 181 18.01 12.62 -21.53
C THR A 181 16.48 12.53 -21.56
N VAL A 182 15.81 13.50 -20.92
CA VAL A 182 14.35 13.59 -20.99
C VAL A 182 13.97 13.50 -22.48
N SER A 183 13.30 12.45 -22.84
CA SER A 183 12.79 12.25 -24.17
C SER A 183 11.36 12.78 -24.24
N SER A 184 10.99 13.37 -25.34
CA SER A 184 9.62 13.76 -25.62
C SER A 184 9.21 13.19 -26.99
N ALA A 185 8.09 12.49 -27.01
CA ALA A 185 7.51 11.97 -28.24
C ALA A 185 6.09 12.51 -28.43
N ALA A 186 5.80 12.97 -29.64
CA ALA A 186 4.45 13.35 -30.03
C ALA A 186 3.81 12.21 -30.81
N LEU A 187 2.59 11.83 -30.42
CA LEU A 187 1.80 10.82 -31.12
C LEU A 187 1.18 11.39 -32.40
N THR A 188 0.92 10.52 -33.34
CA THR A 188 0.35 10.85 -34.63
C THR A 188 -1.12 10.44 -34.77
N THR A 189 -1.78 10.74 -35.85
CA THR A 189 -3.15 10.26 -36.11
C THR A 189 -3.22 8.81 -36.61
N GLY A 190 -2.08 8.13 -36.71
CA GLY A 190 -1.98 6.71 -37.04
C GLY A 190 -1.74 5.89 -35.78
N MET A 191 -1.61 4.57 -35.93
CA MET A 191 -1.16 3.72 -34.80
C MET A 191 0.32 3.97 -34.51
N ASP A 192 0.62 4.36 -33.31
CA ASP A 192 1.98 4.63 -32.86
C ASP A 192 2.55 3.43 -32.07
N ASN A 193 3.84 3.21 -32.20
CA ASN A 193 4.59 2.28 -31.35
C ASN A 193 5.85 3.00 -30.85
N VAL A 194 5.77 3.55 -29.65
CA VAL A 194 6.78 4.44 -29.10
C VAL A 194 7.37 3.81 -27.84
N VAL A 195 8.70 3.87 -27.73
CA VAL A 195 9.44 3.39 -26.57
C VAL A 195 10.27 4.54 -26.02
N GLY A 196 10.10 4.81 -24.74
CA GLY A 196 10.87 5.79 -24.00
C GLY A 196 12.30 5.35 -23.72
N THR A 197 12.95 6.09 -22.88
CA THR A 197 14.36 5.91 -22.49
C THR A 197 14.49 5.23 -21.12
N GLY A 198 15.63 5.37 -20.48
CA GLY A 198 15.82 4.96 -19.07
C GLY A 198 15.71 6.12 -18.10
N GLY A 199 15.19 7.27 -18.51
CA GLY A 199 14.93 8.45 -17.69
C GLY A 199 13.50 8.89 -17.83
N ASP A 200 13.13 10.02 -17.20
CA ASP A 200 11.78 10.55 -17.22
C ASP A 200 11.41 10.99 -18.65
N ASP A 201 10.37 10.37 -19.22
CA ASP A 201 9.91 10.60 -20.58
C ASP A 201 8.54 11.28 -20.61
N SER A 202 8.29 12.06 -21.65
CA SER A 202 7.03 12.75 -21.86
C SER A 202 6.44 12.40 -23.24
N PHE A 203 5.29 11.76 -23.24
CA PHE A 203 4.52 11.43 -24.43
C PHE A 203 3.37 12.41 -24.54
N THR A 204 3.19 13.00 -25.72
CA THR A 204 2.15 14.01 -25.94
C THR A 204 1.23 13.59 -27.06
N ALA A 205 -0.05 13.44 -26.74
CA ALA A 205 -1.12 13.30 -27.71
C ALA A 205 -1.91 14.60 -27.81
N ARG A 206 -2.35 14.95 -29.02
CA ARG A 206 -3.10 16.19 -29.27
C ARG A 206 -4.27 15.92 -30.20
N ILE A 207 -5.15 16.88 -30.30
CA ILE A 207 -6.14 16.92 -31.39
C ILE A 207 -5.46 17.54 -32.61
N PHE A 208 -5.38 16.80 -33.68
CA PHE A 208 -4.81 17.25 -34.94
C PHE A 208 -5.82 16.98 -36.08
N ASP A 209 -6.15 18.00 -36.85
CA ASP A 209 -7.07 17.92 -37.97
C ASP A 209 -8.41 17.22 -37.62
N ASN A 210 -9.02 17.61 -36.49
CA ASN A 210 -10.23 17.02 -35.91
C ASN A 210 -10.11 15.53 -35.52
N SER A 211 -8.92 15.02 -35.35
CA SER A 211 -8.68 13.65 -34.92
C SER A 211 -7.82 13.64 -33.68
N ASN A 212 -8.14 12.76 -32.75
CA ASN A 212 -7.26 12.49 -31.63
C ASN A 212 -5.99 11.81 -32.10
N THR A 213 -4.84 12.17 -31.56
CA THR A 213 -3.60 11.43 -31.84
C THR A 213 -3.34 10.32 -30.84
N LEU A 214 -4.05 10.27 -29.70
CA LEU A 214 -4.15 9.04 -28.94
C LEU A 214 -5.23 8.16 -29.55
N GLN A 215 -4.85 7.00 -30.03
CA GLN A 215 -5.71 6.09 -30.77
C GLN A 215 -5.80 4.73 -30.09
N SER A 216 -6.93 4.04 -30.32
CA SER A 216 -7.01 2.62 -29.97
C SER A 216 -5.98 1.83 -30.78
N GLY A 217 -5.12 1.09 -30.08
CA GLY A 217 -4.05 0.30 -30.70
C GLY A 217 -2.67 0.96 -30.66
N ASP A 218 -2.56 2.20 -30.18
CA ASP A 218 -1.26 2.78 -29.86
C ASP A 218 -0.57 1.96 -28.77
N LYS A 219 0.75 1.85 -28.90
CA LYS A 219 1.61 1.20 -27.94
C LYS A 219 2.67 2.17 -27.45
N ILE A 220 2.68 2.44 -26.15
CA ILE A 220 3.56 3.40 -25.55
C ILE A 220 4.23 2.73 -24.34
N SER A 221 5.55 2.63 -24.35
CA SER A 221 6.32 2.14 -23.20
C SER A 221 7.17 3.27 -22.66
N GLY A 222 7.03 3.60 -21.38
CA GLY A 222 7.83 4.65 -20.74
C GLY A 222 9.28 4.21 -20.56
N GLY A 223 9.49 2.98 -20.10
CA GLY A 223 10.82 2.46 -19.83
C GLY A 223 11.13 2.49 -18.34
N SER A 224 12.24 3.08 -17.97
CA SER A 224 12.58 3.34 -16.56
C SER A 224 12.56 4.84 -16.33
N GLY A 225 12.08 5.28 -15.19
CA GLY A 225 11.96 6.70 -14.87
C GLY A 225 10.62 6.99 -14.21
N THR A 226 10.19 8.23 -14.33
CA THR A 226 8.82 8.66 -14.01
C THR A 226 8.24 9.27 -15.28
N ASP A 227 7.41 8.50 -15.95
CA ASP A 227 6.99 8.79 -17.29
C ASP A 227 5.57 9.35 -17.32
N THR A 228 5.33 10.27 -18.25
CA THR A 228 4.05 10.96 -18.34
C THR A 228 3.48 10.86 -19.74
N LEU A 229 2.22 10.46 -19.86
CA LEU A 229 1.40 10.60 -21.05
C LEU A 229 0.44 11.77 -20.83
N PHE A 230 0.63 12.83 -21.57
CA PHE A 230 -0.34 13.92 -21.66
C PHE A 230 -1.17 13.80 -22.93
N ALA A 231 -2.49 13.81 -22.80
CA ALA A 231 -3.39 13.64 -23.94
C ALA A 231 -4.51 14.69 -23.96
N ASP A 232 -4.49 15.55 -24.98
CA ASP A 232 -5.65 16.34 -25.38
C ASP A 232 -6.58 15.46 -26.21
N ILE A 233 -7.79 15.21 -25.74
CA ILE A 233 -8.75 14.32 -26.39
C ILE A 233 -10.05 15.08 -26.65
N GLY A 234 -10.43 15.15 -27.89
CA GLY A 234 -11.76 15.62 -28.31
C GLY A 234 -12.79 14.52 -28.10
N ASN A 235 -14.05 14.88 -28.29
CA ASN A 235 -15.18 13.96 -28.17
C ASN A 235 -14.90 12.63 -28.86
N SER A 236 -14.84 11.56 -28.10
CA SER A 236 -14.64 10.22 -28.62
C SER A 236 -16.00 9.60 -28.93
N GLN A 237 -16.50 9.81 -30.03
CA GLN A 237 -17.70 9.24 -30.61
C GLN A 237 -18.05 7.80 -30.16
N ARG A 238 -18.68 7.63 -29.03
CA ARG A 238 -19.32 6.38 -28.56
C ARG A 238 -18.42 5.16 -28.26
N PHE A 239 -17.12 5.25 -28.43
CA PHE A 239 -16.21 4.15 -28.12
C PHE A 239 -15.05 4.65 -27.30
N ALA A 240 -14.76 3.97 -26.21
CA ALA A 240 -13.59 4.24 -25.43
C ALA A 240 -12.30 4.08 -26.26
N ILE A 241 -11.33 4.94 -26.02
CA ILE A 241 -9.98 4.77 -26.57
C ILE A 241 -9.28 3.69 -25.76
N THR A 242 -8.79 2.66 -26.45
CA THR A 242 -8.10 1.51 -25.85
C THR A 242 -6.63 1.53 -26.30
N ALA A 243 -5.82 2.35 -25.69
CA ALA A 243 -4.37 2.36 -25.90
C ALA A 243 -3.69 1.29 -25.04
N GLU A 244 -2.50 0.84 -25.46
CA GLU A 244 -1.66 -0.05 -24.67
C GLU A 244 -0.48 0.74 -24.11
N THR A 245 -0.37 0.86 -22.79
CA THR A 245 0.77 1.51 -22.15
C THR A 245 1.44 0.59 -21.14
N SER A 246 2.76 0.72 -21.01
CA SER A 246 3.54 0.09 -19.96
C SER A 246 4.56 1.07 -19.40
N ASP A 247 4.79 1.00 -18.09
CA ASP A 247 5.80 1.82 -17.43
C ASP A 247 5.57 3.33 -17.70
N ILE A 248 4.32 3.76 -17.61
CA ILE A 248 3.87 5.15 -17.60
C ILE A 248 3.19 5.40 -16.27
N GLU A 249 3.79 6.22 -15.41
CA GLU A 249 3.30 6.45 -14.05
C GLU A 249 2.17 7.47 -14.01
N THR A 250 2.21 8.48 -14.87
CA THR A 250 1.18 9.53 -14.90
C THR A 250 0.49 9.58 -16.26
N VAL A 251 -0.83 9.46 -16.23
CA VAL A 251 -1.69 9.69 -17.40
C VAL A 251 -2.55 10.92 -17.11
N SER A 252 -2.23 12.02 -17.79
CA SER A 252 -2.88 13.32 -17.67
C SER A 252 -3.71 13.61 -18.90
N ILE A 253 -5.03 13.69 -18.74
CA ILE A 253 -5.97 13.83 -19.85
C ILE A 253 -6.69 15.16 -19.76
N ARG A 254 -6.67 15.88 -20.84
CA ARG A 254 -7.52 17.04 -21.07
C ARG A 254 -8.68 16.64 -21.97
N ALA A 255 -9.85 16.45 -21.39
CA ALA A 255 -11.07 16.17 -22.11
C ALA A 255 -11.65 17.46 -22.70
N GLN A 256 -11.93 17.46 -24.00
CA GLN A 256 -12.47 18.61 -24.73
C GLN A 256 -13.70 18.20 -25.53
N ALA A 257 -14.84 18.77 -25.21
CA ALA A 257 -16.07 18.54 -25.96
C ALA A 257 -16.27 19.57 -27.08
N VAL A 258 -17.00 19.19 -28.10
CA VAL A 258 -17.39 20.07 -29.20
C VAL A 258 -18.51 21.04 -28.78
N SER A 259 -19.28 20.70 -27.79
CA SER A 259 -20.31 21.58 -27.21
C SER A 259 -20.15 21.68 -25.71
N THR A 260 -20.13 22.90 -25.21
CA THR A 260 -20.22 23.14 -23.77
C THR A 260 -21.57 22.69 -23.26
N ASP A 261 -21.61 21.61 -22.52
CA ASP A 261 -22.79 21.33 -21.72
C ASP A 261 -22.81 22.28 -20.53
N SER A 262 -23.88 23.03 -20.45
CA SER A 262 -24.09 24.01 -19.37
C SER A 262 -25.08 23.52 -18.34
N THR A 263 -25.48 22.26 -18.41
CA THR A 263 -26.53 21.71 -17.55
C THR A 263 -26.11 20.36 -17.02
N ASP A 264 -26.28 20.18 -15.74
CA ASP A 264 -26.11 18.94 -14.98
C ASP A 264 -26.96 17.74 -15.46
N ASN A 265 -27.41 17.76 -16.64
CA ASN A 265 -28.32 16.76 -17.21
C ASN A 265 -27.79 16.20 -18.51
N ASN A 266 -26.49 16.01 -18.61
CA ASN A 266 -25.97 15.42 -19.82
C ASN A 266 -26.31 13.93 -19.90
N THR A 267 -27.47 13.62 -20.40
CA THR A 267 -27.87 12.26 -20.76
C THR A 267 -27.32 11.85 -22.13
N SER A 268 -26.48 12.67 -22.73
CA SER A 268 -25.95 12.44 -24.05
C SER A 268 -24.50 12.00 -23.98
N ALA A 269 -24.24 10.72 -24.11
CA ALA A 269 -22.91 10.13 -24.28
C ALA A 269 -22.08 10.73 -25.45
N THR A 270 -22.49 11.87 -25.99
CA THR A 270 -21.81 12.53 -27.09
C THR A 270 -20.81 13.59 -26.65
N ASN A 271 -20.77 13.95 -25.38
CA ASN A 271 -19.89 14.99 -24.86
C ASN A 271 -18.84 14.47 -23.86
N GLU A 272 -18.74 13.18 -23.73
CA GLU A 272 -17.87 12.52 -22.79
C GLU A 272 -16.66 11.90 -23.47
N VAL A 273 -15.50 12.03 -22.86
CA VAL A 273 -14.27 11.35 -23.29
C VAL A 273 -14.14 10.07 -22.50
N GLN A 274 -14.08 8.95 -23.20
CA GLN A 274 -13.96 7.62 -22.58
C GLN A 274 -12.62 6.97 -22.89
N ILE A 275 -11.97 6.44 -21.85
CA ILE A 275 -10.73 5.67 -21.93
C ILE A 275 -10.98 4.30 -21.31
N ASP A 276 -10.71 3.24 -22.07
CA ASP A 276 -10.61 1.87 -21.56
C ASP A 276 -9.17 1.59 -21.15
N ALA A 277 -8.92 1.59 -19.85
CA ALA A 277 -7.59 1.43 -19.26
C ALA A 277 -7.16 -0.04 -19.09
N GLN A 278 -7.93 -1.00 -19.60
CA GLN A 278 -7.66 -2.42 -19.44
C GLN A 278 -6.23 -2.82 -19.82
N ARG A 279 -5.63 -2.13 -20.79
CA ARG A 279 -4.29 -2.40 -21.33
C ARG A 279 -3.26 -1.35 -20.93
N MET A 280 -3.62 -0.44 -20.02
CA MET A 280 -2.72 0.60 -19.52
C MET A 280 -2.15 0.16 -18.16
N THR A 281 -0.91 -0.31 -18.15
CA THR A 281 -0.27 -0.90 -16.98
C THR A 281 0.84 -0.02 -16.42
N GLY A 282 1.02 -0.01 -15.09
CA GLY A 282 2.06 0.77 -14.42
C GLY A 282 1.58 2.15 -13.93
N VAL A 283 0.40 2.58 -14.33
CA VAL A 283 -0.12 3.90 -13.96
C VAL A 283 -0.34 4.00 -12.45
N THR A 284 0.23 5.04 -11.85
CA THR A 284 0.09 5.38 -10.43
C THR A 284 -0.69 6.67 -10.20
N GLN A 285 -0.87 7.48 -11.26
CA GLN A 285 -1.69 8.68 -11.21
C GLN A 285 -2.53 8.83 -12.49
N TRP A 286 -3.83 8.94 -12.29
CA TRP A 286 -4.80 9.30 -13.32
C TRP A 286 -5.28 10.72 -13.10
N GLU A 287 -5.16 11.58 -14.10
CA GLU A 287 -5.41 13.00 -13.94
C GLU A 287 -6.35 13.53 -15.02
N SER A 288 -7.42 14.21 -14.58
CA SER A 288 -8.22 15.10 -15.42
C SER A 288 -7.64 16.50 -15.31
N ASN A 289 -6.99 16.98 -16.37
CA ASN A 289 -6.22 18.22 -16.34
C ASN A 289 -6.82 19.25 -17.29
N ASN A 290 -7.27 20.38 -16.76
CA ASN A 290 -7.86 21.49 -17.52
C ASN A 290 -8.96 21.01 -18.49
N SER A 291 -9.73 20.01 -18.05
CA SER A 291 -10.81 19.43 -18.85
C SER A 291 -12.00 20.37 -18.94
N ARG A 292 -12.69 20.31 -20.07
CA ARG A 292 -13.91 21.08 -20.39
C ARG A 292 -15.07 20.18 -20.77
N ALA A 293 -14.86 18.90 -20.76
CA ALA A 293 -15.84 17.86 -20.99
C ALA A 293 -15.65 16.78 -19.93
N ASP A 294 -16.65 15.97 -19.75
CA ASP A 294 -16.61 14.83 -18.86
C ASP A 294 -15.55 13.84 -19.30
N LEU A 295 -14.87 13.24 -18.32
CA LEU A 295 -13.86 12.22 -18.52
C LEU A 295 -14.23 10.95 -17.77
N LEU A 296 -14.32 9.86 -18.49
CA LEU A 296 -14.54 8.54 -17.94
C LEU A 296 -13.33 7.64 -18.21
N ILE A 297 -12.76 7.06 -17.19
CA ILE A 297 -11.73 6.04 -17.29
C ILE A 297 -12.26 4.75 -16.72
N GLU A 298 -12.34 3.73 -17.56
CA GLU A 298 -12.89 2.42 -17.21
C GLU A 298 -11.81 1.36 -17.14
N ASP A 299 -12.10 0.26 -16.45
CA ASP A 299 -11.25 -0.92 -16.36
C ASP A 299 -9.82 -0.65 -15.85
N VAL A 300 -9.66 0.29 -14.94
CA VAL A 300 -8.35 0.58 -14.35
C VAL A 300 -7.82 -0.66 -13.63
N ARG A 301 -6.67 -1.14 -14.08
CA ARG A 301 -5.99 -2.29 -13.51
C ARG A 301 -4.71 -1.88 -12.80
N ILE A 302 -4.51 -2.47 -11.63
CA ILE A 302 -3.29 -2.27 -10.85
C ILE A 302 -2.46 -3.55 -10.82
N ASN A 303 -1.15 -3.41 -10.70
CA ASN A 303 -0.23 -4.55 -10.64
C ASN A 303 -0.51 -5.45 -9.44
N ALA A 304 -0.14 -6.72 -9.53
CA ALA A 304 -0.44 -7.72 -8.50
C ALA A 304 0.03 -7.35 -7.08
N ASN A 305 1.09 -6.58 -6.98
CA ASN A 305 1.68 -6.15 -5.70
C ASN A 305 1.25 -4.75 -5.26
N GLN A 306 0.41 -4.07 -6.05
CA GLN A 306 -0.13 -2.74 -5.70
C GLN A 306 -1.46 -2.88 -4.97
N LEU A 307 -1.77 -1.87 -4.18
CA LEU A 307 -3.07 -1.67 -3.52
C LEU A 307 -3.77 -0.47 -4.16
N THR A 308 -5.07 -0.39 -4.00
CA THR A 308 -5.85 0.76 -4.52
C THR A 308 -5.30 2.10 -4.02
N LYS A 309 -4.81 2.15 -2.77
CA LYS A 309 -4.17 3.35 -2.19
C LYS A 309 -2.86 3.78 -2.83
N ASP A 310 -2.27 2.95 -3.68
CA ASP A 310 -1.04 3.29 -4.41
C ASP A 310 -1.36 4.06 -5.70
N ILE A 311 -2.64 4.17 -6.04
CA ILE A 311 -3.13 4.94 -7.18
C ILE A 311 -3.71 6.27 -6.69
N THR A 312 -3.32 7.33 -7.36
CA THR A 312 -3.81 8.70 -7.13
C THR A 312 -4.76 9.10 -8.25
N ILE A 313 -5.91 9.65 -7.90
CA ILE A 313 -6.87 10.24 -8.83
C ILE A 313 -6.84 11.75 -8.63
N ALA A 314 -6.52 12.49 -9.68
CA ALA A 314 -6.34 13.94 -9.61
C ALA A 314 -7.30 14.67 -10.55
N MET A 315 -7.91 15.74 -10.06
CA MET A 315 -8.54 16.77 -10.88
C MET A 315 -7.73 18.05 -10.73
N VAL A 316 -7.28 18.58 -11.85
CA VAL A 316 -6.38 19.72 -11.90
C VAL A 316 -6.92 20.77 -12.84
N GLU A 317 -7.08 22.01 -12.37
CA GLU A 317 -7.48 23.17 -13.18
C GLU A 317 -8.72 22.94 -14.06
N THR A 318 -9.66 22.12 -13.64
CA THR A 318 -10.87 21.85 -14.42
C THR A 318 -11.74 23.08 -14.55
N ASP A 319 -12.35 23.27 -15.72
CA ASP A 319 -13.22 24.41 -15.98
C ASP A 319 -14.46 24.37 -15.06
N PRO A 320 -15.00 25.55 -14.67
CA PRO A 320 -16.33 25.61 -14.08
C PRO A 320 -17.38 25.23 -15.12
N GLY A 321 -18.38 24.53 -14.71
CA GLY A 321 -19.50 24.17 -15.57
C GLY A 321 -19.71 22.67 -15.68
N HIS A 322 -19.73 22.01 -14.53
CA HIS A 322 -20.20 20.62 -14.42
C HIS A 322 -19.36 19.62 -15.23
N VAL A 323 -18.04 19.75 -15.14
CA VAL A 323 -17.12 18.76 -15.74
C VAL A 323 -16.95 17.59 -14.76
N ASP A 324 -17.47 16.47 -15.14
CA ASP A 324 -17.46 15.27 -14.33
C ASP A 324 -16.21 14.42 -14.59
N TYR A 325 -15.78 13.69 -13.57
CA TYR A 325 -14.66 12.77 -13.67
C TYR A 325 -14.98 11.44 -13.00
N GLY A 326 -15.03 10.39 -13.79
CA GLY A 326 -15.25 9.02 -13.34
C GLY A 326 -14.02 8.16 -13.52
N VAL A 327 -13.64 7.41 -12.45
CA VAL A 327 -12.57 6.42 -12.52
C VAL A 327 -13.04 5.12 -11.93
N TYR A 328 -13.12 4.11 -12.76
CA TYR A 328 -13.64 2.80 -12.39
C TYR A 328 -12.58 1.73 -12.50
N PHE A 329 -12.27 1.15 -11.38
CA PHE A 329 -11.33 0.04 -11.27
C PHE A 329 -11.99 -1.27 -11.69
N ASP A 330 -11.23 -2.13 -12.38
CA ASP A 330 -11.57 -3.54 -12.47
C ASP A 330 -11.80 -4.10 -11.06
N GLN A 331 -12.81 -4.96 -10.92
CA GLN A 331 -13.22 -5.48 -9.59
C GLN A 331 -12.09 -6.14 -8.80
N TYR A 332 -11.09 -6.71 -9.47
CA TYR A 332 -9.93 -7.34 -8.84
C TYR A 332 -8.83 -6.34 -8.46
N SER A 333 -8.96 -5.10 -8.90
CA SER A 333 -8.06 -3.99 -8.60
C SER A 333 -8.46 -3.18 -7.37
N LEU A 334 -9.65 -3.41 -6.82
CA LEU A 334 -10.06 -2.84 -5.54
C LEU A 334 -9.51 -3.70 -4.39
N ARG A 335 -8.30 -3.38 -3.97
CA ARG A 335 -7.56 -4.15 -2.98
C ARG A 335 -7.08 -3.29 -1.82
N ALA A 336 -7.23 -3.83 -0.62
CA ALA A 336 -6.71 -3.25 0.61
C ALA A 336 -5.60 -4.12 1.21
N GLN A 337 -4.79 -3.53 2.06
CA GLN A 337 -3.74 -4.23 2.79
C GLN A 337 -4.36 -5.25 3.75
N VAL A 338 -3.87 -6.47 3.69
CA VAL A 338 -4.17 -7.48 4.70
C VAL A 338 -3.02 -7.53 5.70
N ASN A 339 -3.35 -7.31 6.96
CA ASN A 339 -2.39 -7.24 8.05
C ASN A 339 -2.53 -8.46 8.95
N ASP A 340 -1.41 -8.97 9.43
CA ASP A 340 -1.45 -9.92 10.53
C ASP A 340 -1.94 -9.21 11.80
N SER A 341 -2.80 -9.87 12.53
CA SER A 341 -3.40 -9.36 13.74
C SER A 341 -3.66 -10.49 14.74
N SER A 342 -4.18 -10.16 15.89
CA SER A 342 -4.58 -11.14 16.87
C SER A 342 -5.75 -10.66 17.73
N VAL A 343 -6.47 -11.63 18.26
CA VAL A 343 -7.56 -11.45 19.23
C VAL A 343 -7.04 -11.80 20.60
N LEU A 344 -7.31 -10.95 21.58
CA LEU A 344 -7.05 -11.24 23.00
C LEU A 344 -8.32 -11.79 23.64
N ARG A 345 -8.22 -12.96 24.26
CA ARG A 345 -9.28 -13.60 25.01
C ARG A 345 -8.97 -13.55 26.49
N LEU A 346 -9.89 -13.04 27.26
CA LEU A 346 -9.79 -12.86 28.68
C LEU A 346 -10.82 -13.76 29.37
N GLN A 347 -10.37 -14.59 30.30
CA GLN A 347 -11.23 -15.36 31.19
C GLN A 347 -10.98 -14.93 32.62
N LEU A 348 -12.04 -14.67 33.34
CA LEU A 348 -12.05 -14.32 34.75
C LEU A 348 -13.27 -14.92 35.42
N MET A 349 -13.07 -15.69 36.47
CA MET A 349 -14.14 -16.23 37.29
C MET A 349 -13.70 -16.33 38.74
N ASP A 350 -14.54 -15.93 39.66
CA ASP A 350 -14.34 -16.08 41.07
C ASP A 350 -15.46 -16.95 41.68
N THR A 351 -15.12 -18.20 41.96
CA THR A 351 -16.03 -19.18 42.54
C THR A 351 -15.77 -19.40 44.03
N ARG A 352 -14.98 -18.52 44.70
CA ARG A 352 -14.59 -18.68 46.08
C ARG A 352 -15.69 -18.50 47.10
N SER A 353 -16.82 -17.99 46.72
CA SER A 353 -17.89 -17.70 47.66
C SER A 353 -18.81 -18.88 47.92
N SER A 354 -19.43 -18.87 49.11
CA SER A 354 -20.33 -19.90 49.59
C SER A 354 -21.56 -20.13 48.69
N ALA A 355 -22.26 -21.25 48.86
CA ALA A 355 -23.42 -21.71 48.10
C ALA A 355 -24.58 -20.69 47.92
N ALA A 356 -24.55 -19.56 48.63
CA ALA A 356 -25.50 -18.47 48.49
C ALA A 356 -25.11 -17.42 47.45
N ASN A 357 -23.95 -17.55 46.83
CA ASN A 357 -23.36 -16.52 45.98
C ASN A 357 -23.47 -16.89 44.48
N THR A 358 -24.40 -16.29 43.84
CA THR A 358 -24.71 -16.55 42.40
C THR A 358 -23.83 -15.68 41.48
N GLY A 359 -23.06 -14.76 41.99
CA GLY A 359 -22.20 -13.87 41.17
C GLY A 359 -20.84 -14.50 40.88
N LYS A 360 -20.57 -14.81 39.63
CA LYS A 360 -19.35 -15.48 39.18
C LYS A 360 -18.12 -14.57 39.11
N LEU A 361 -18.30 -13.28 39.34
CA LEU A 361 -17.24 -12.26 39.34
C LEU A 361 -17.13 -11.53 40.67
N LYS A 362 -17.97 -11.87 41.64
CA LYS A 362 -17.98 -11.19 42.93
C LYS A 362 -16.69 -11.42 43.71
N ASP A 363 -16.21 -10.34 44.30
CA ASP A 363 -14.96 -10.29 45.06
C ASP A 363 -13.70 -10.62 44.23
N SER A 364 -13.76 -10.44 42.92
CA SER A 364 -12.58 -10.54 42.07
C SER A 364 -11.54 -9.49 42.48
N PRO A 365 -10.28 -9.87 42.72
CA PRO A 365 -9.25 -8.92 43.11
C PRO A 365 -8.63 -8.19 41.91
N TYR A 366 -9.13 -8.39 40.71
CA TYR A 366 -8.54 -7.87 39.48
C TYR A 366 -9.21 -6.61 39.01
N ASN A 367 -8.43 -5.54 38.84
CA ASN A 367 -8.89 -4.26 38.30
C ASN A 367 -8.36 -3.93 36.93
N GLY A 368 -7.71 -4.90 36.27
CA GLY A 368 -7.15 -4.69 34.93
C GLY A 368 -6.37 -5.88 34.40
N PHE A 369 -5.72 -5.66 33.28
CA PHE A 369 -4.86 -6.63 32.62
C PHE A 369 -3.75 -5.93 31.82
N ALA A 370 -2.69 -6.67 31.50
CA ALA A 370 -1.60 -6.19 30.66
C ALA A 370 -1.27 -7.22 29.60
N PHE A 371 -0.97 -6.74 28.39
CA PHE A 371 -0.53 -7.53 27.26
C PHE A 371 0.48 -6.73 26.44
N LYS A 372 1.20 -7.35 25.51
CA LYS A 372 2.02 -6.61 24.56
C LYS A 372 1.31 -6.51 23.22
N LEU A 373 1.36 -5.33 22.63
CA LEU A 373 0.94 -5.06 21.25
C LEU A 373 2.19 -4.67 20.46
N ASP A 374 2.54 -5.46 19.46
CA ASP A 374 3.76 -5.28 18.66
C ASP A 374 5.03 -5.14 19.50
N GLY A 375 5.10 -5.94 20.58
CA GLY A 375 6.20 -5.95 21.54
C GLY A 375 6.14 -4.88 22.63
N LYS A 376 5.27 -3.87 22.51
CA LYS A 376 5.09 -2.82 23.53
C LYS A 376 4.11 -3.27 24.60
N LEU A 377 4.50 -3.18 25.87
CA LEU A 377 3.61 -3.49 27.01
C LEU A 377 2.51 -2.43 27.14
N ILE A 378 1.27 -2.87 27.10
CA ILE A 378 0.07 -2.07 27.29
C ILE A 378 -0.62 -2.51 28.57
N THR A 379 -1.01 -1.55 29.38
CA THR A 379 -1.73 -1.78 30.63
C THR A 379 -3.10 -1.14 30.55
N VAL A 380 -4.14 -1.91 30.87
CA VAL A 380 -5.54 -1.47 30.91
C VAL A 380 -6.04 -1.66 32.34
N THR A 381 -6.41 -0.60 33.01
CA THR A 381 -6.92 -0.66 34.39
C THR A 381 -8.15 0.22 34.56
N SER A 382 -9.11 -0.25 35.35
CA SER A 382 -10.27 0.53 35.73
C SER A 382 -10.87 -0.05 37.01
N PRO A 383 -11.27 0.79 37.99
CA PRO A 383 -12.01 0.33 39.15
C PRO A 383 -13.35 -0.36 38.79
N ALA A 384 -13.92 -0.06 37.62
CA ALA A 384 -15.15 -0.69 37.16
C ALA A 384 -14.96 -2.18 36.81
N ILE A 385 -13.72 -2.61 36.51
CA ILE A 385 -13.41 -4.02 36.24
C ILE A 385 -13.55 -4.85 37.53
N ASP A 386 -13.03 -4.33 38.64
CA ASP A 386 -13.13 -4.92 39.96
C ASP A 386 -14.59 -4.92 40.48
N ALA A 387 -15.35 -3.89 40.14
CA ALA A 387 -16.73 -3.73 40.59
C ALA A 387 -17.76 -4.56 39.77
N ALA A 388 -17.38 -5.18 38.68
CA ALA A 388 -18.29 -5.89 37.79
C ALA A 388 -18.86 -7.15 38.44
N GLN A 389 -20.17 -7.34 38.36
CA GLN A 389 -20.89 -8.50 38.92
C GLN A 389 -21.33 -9.51 37.85
N THR A 390 -21.43 -9.06 36.62
CA THR A 390 -21.82 -9.85 35.45
C THR A 390 -20.81 -9.74 34.33
N TYR A 391 -20.78 -10.71 33.44
CA TYR A 391 -19.91 -10.66 32.25
C TYR A 391 -20.25 -9.50 31.30
N GLY A 392 -21.52 -9.08 31.27
CA GLY A 392 -21.94 -7.88 30.55
C GLY A 392 -21.30 -6.62 31.13
N GLU A 393 -21.37 -6.44 32.46
CA GLU A 393 -20.73 -5.32 33.14
C GLU A 393 -19.20 -5.37 33.02
N LEU A 394 -18.58 -6.56 33.10
CA LEU A 394 -17.16 -6.75 32.89
C LEU A 394 -16.74 -6.33 31.47
N ARG A 395 -17.51 -6.75 30.44
CA ARG A 395 -17.29 -6.33 29.07
C ARG A 395 -17.37 -4.80 28.93
N ASP A 396 -18.42 -4.18 29.49
CA ASP A 396 -18.62 -2.74 29.40
C ASP A 396 -17.52 -1.95 30.13
N ALA A 397 -17.07 -2.45 31.28
CA ALA A 397 -15.96 -1.86 32.04
C ALA A 397 -14.63 -1.95 31.26
N ILE A 398 -14.37 -3.09 30.63
CA ILE A 398 -13.17 -3.28 29.80
C ILE A 398 -13.26 -2.41 28.54
N GLU A 399 -14.42 -2.36 27.88
CA GLU A 399 -14.62 -1.52 26.69
C GLU A 399 -14.37 -0.04 27.01
N ALA A 400 -14.91 0.45 28.13
CA ALA A 400 -14.69 1.82 28.57
C ALA A 400 -13.21 2.09 28.86
N ALA A 401 -12.52 1.15 29.52
CA ALA A 401 -11.09 1.28 29.83
C ALA A 401 -10.21 1.24 28.57
N VAL A 402 -10.56 0.40 27.57
CA VAL A 402 -9.89 0.33 26.28
C VAL A 402 -10.09 1.63 25.50
N LYS A 403 -11.31 2.16 25.45
CA LYS A 403 -11.62 3.45 24.79
C LYS A 403 -10.92 4.63 25.47
N ALA A 404 -10.72 4.59 26.78
CA ALA A 404 -10.01 5.63 27.50
C ALA A 404 -8.48 5.57 27.33
N ASN A 405 -7.95 4.45 26.83
CA ASN A 405 -6.52 4.29 26.62
C ASN A 405 -6.15 4.87 25.22
N PRO A 406 -5.29 5.91 25.14
CA PRO A 406 -4.96 6.56 23.86
C PRO A 406 -4.32 5.62 22.83
N GLU A 407 -3.68 4.55 23.28
CA GLU A 407 -3.02 3.59 22.38
C GLU A 407 -3.97 2.54 21.82
N LEU A 408 -5.16 2.40 22.40
CA LEU A 408 -6.13 1.35 22.08
C LEU A 408 -7.46 1.88 21.54
N SER A 409 -7.79 3.15 21.78
CA SER A 409 -9.15 3.71 21.68
C SER A 409 -9.87 3.42 20.35
N ASN A 410 -9.17 3.44 19.23
CA ASN A 410 -9.74 3.19 17.90
C ASN A 410 -9.20 1.90 17.24
N LYS A 411 -8.52 1.07 18.01
CA LYS A 411 -7.88 -0.13 17.47
C LYS A 411 -8.57 -1.42 17.87
N PHE A 412 -9.42 -1.38 18.88
CA PHE A 412 -10.04 -2.57 19.43
C PHE A 412 -11.55 -2.44 19.57
N THR A 413 -12.24 -3.54 19.28
CA THR A 413 -13.61 -3.78 19.71
C THR A 413 -13.64 -4.78 20.85
N VAL A 414 -14.59 -4.63 21.78
CA VAL A 414 -14.75 -5.52 22.93
C VAL A 414 -16.11 -6.19 22.86
N SER A 415 -16.14 -7.50 22.95
CA SER A 415 -17.36 -8.30 22.90
C SER A 415 -17.34 -9.45 23.91
N LEU A 416 -18.52 -10.05 24.12
CA LEU A 416 -18.61 -11.33 24.79
C LEU A 416 -18.20 -12.44 23.81
N GLY A 417 -17.38 -13.37 24.30
CA GLY A 417 -16.93 -14.54 23.54
C GLY A 417 -17.63 -15.83 23.90
N SER A 418 -16.94 -16.95 23.74
CA SER A 418 -17.46 -18.27 24.03
C SER A 418 -17.61 -18.49 25.54
N THR A 419 -18.53 -19.40 25.89
CA THR A 419 -18.62 -19.90 27.27
C THR A 419 -17.47 -20.89 27.55
N TYR A 420 -17.04 -20.95 28.81
CA TYR A 420 -16.07 -21.92 29.31
C TYR A 420 -16.52 -22.46 30.66
N SER A 421 -16.07 -23.65 31.01
CA SER A 421 -16.43 -24.30 32.27
C SER A 421 -15.20 -24.47 33.17
N VAL A 422 -15.38 -24.20 34.46
CA VAL A 422 -14.36 -24.37 35.49
C VAL A 422 -14.96 -25.13 36.65
N SER A 423 -14.25 -26.10 37.20
CA SER A 423 -14.68 -26.77 38.43
C SER A 423 -14.47 -25.86 39.65
N ASP A 424 -15.51 -25.67 40.42
CA ASP A 424 -15.40 -24.94 41.69
C ASP A 424 -14.69 -25.77 42.78
N THR A 425 -14.56 -25.21 43.99
CA THR A 425 -13.91 -25.86 45.12
C THR A 425 -14.62 -27.12 45.62
N LEU A 426 -15.85 -27.34 45.23
CA LEU A 426 -16.67 -28.49 45.59
C LEU A 426 -16.80 -29.50 44.43
N GLY A 427 -16.13 -29.24 43.31
CA GLY A 427 -16.15 -30.08 42.11
C GLY A 427 -17.34 -29.86 41.18
N ALA A 428 -18.23 -28.89 41.46
CA ALA A 428 -19.30 -28.52 40.58
C ALA A 428 -18.79 -27.69 39.39
N GLN A 429 -19.28 -27.96 38.19
CA GLN A 429 -18.95 -27.17 36.99
C GLN A 429 -19.66 -25.82 37.05
N GLN A 430 -18.89 -24.78 36.95
CA GLN A 430 -19.35 -23.40 36.81
C GLN A 430 -19.07 -22.88 35.41
N GLU A 431 -20.04 -22.23 34.82
CA GLU A 431 -19.89 -21.64 33.48
C GLU A 431 -19.50 -20.16 33.55
N GLY A 432 -18.46 -19.80 32.83
CA GLY A 432 -18.02 -18.43 32.59
C GLY A 432 -18.19 -18.04 31.14
N GLN A 433 -17.96 -16.75 30.85
CA GLN A 433 -17.96 -16.22 29.49
C GLN A 433 -16.69 -15.41 29.25
N GLU A 434 -16.06 -15.63 28.12
CA GLU A 434 -14.87 -14.88 27.72
C GLU A 434 -15.23 -13.43 27.39
N ILE A 435 -14.28 -12.53 27.65
CA ILE A 435 -14.28 -11.19 27.06
C ILE A 435 -13.24 -11.22 25.94
N VAL A 436 -13.65 -10.78 24.75
CA VAL A 436 -12.83 -10.82 23.55
C VAL A 436 -12.52 -9.40 23.09
N LEU A 437 -11.24 -9.10 23.00
CA LEU A 437 -10.74 -7.86 22.38
C LEU A 437 -10.24 -8.20 20.99
N THR A 438 -10.92 -7.70 19.99
CA THR A 438 -10.55 -7.89 18.57
C THR A 438 -9.79 -6.68 18.08
N ASN A 439 -8.54 -6.87 17.69
CA ASN A 439 -7.74 -5.83 17.05
C ASN A 439 -8.22 -5.65 15.61
N ILE A 440 -8.73 -4.46 15.30
CA ILE A 440 -9.33 -4.13 13.99
C ILE A 440 -8.37 -3.36 13.07
N THR A 441 -7.21 -2.97 13.56
CA THR A 441 -6.23 -2.17 12.79
C THR A 441 -4.96 -2.92 12.42
N GLY A 442 -4.86 -4.20 12.80
CA GLY A 442 -3.63 -4.98 12.66
C GLY A 442 -2.73 -4.89 13.90
N GLY A 443 -1.70 -5.71 13.92
CA GLY A 443 -0.76 -5.83 15.02
C GLY A 443 -0.93 -7.13 15.83
N VAL A 444 0.18 -7.60 16.35
CA VAL A 444 0.28 -8.89 17.05
C VAL A 444 0.22 -8.68 18.55
N ILE A 445 -0.69 -9.40 19.20
CA ILE A 445 -0.84 -9.42 20.67
C ILE A 445 -0.03 -10.60 21.23
N ASP A 446 0.75 -10.34 22.28
CA ASP A 446 1.36 -11.36 23.12
C ASP A 446 0.81 -11.22 24.55
N ALA A 447 0.16 -12.27 25.02
CA ALA A 447 -0.41 -12.37 26.36
C ALA A 447 0.36 -13.38 27.25
N SER A 448 1.48 -13.91 26.77
CA SER A 448 2.22 -14.99 27.43
C SER A 448 3.60 -14.58 27.97
N SER A 449 4.12 -13.43 27.55
CA SER A 449 5.46 -12.99 27.95
C SER A 449 5.48 -12.33 29.34
N ALA A 450 6.68 -12.11 29.85
CA ALA A 450 6.87 -11.44 31.15
C ALA A 450 6.18 -10.07 31.22
N GLY A 451 5.44 -9.82 32.27
CA GLY A 451 4.69 -8.58 32.51
C GLY A 451 3.27 -8.59 31.97
N THR A 452 2.85 -9.62 31.23
CA THR A 452 1.46 -9.79 30.77
C THR A 452 0.64 -10.57 31.79
N GLY A 453 -0.67 -10.37 31.78
CA GLY A 453 -1.59 -11.09 32.67
C GLY A 453 -2.64 -10.17 33.28
N TRP A 454 -3.48 -10.76 34.12
CA TRP A 454 -4.44 -10.01 34.91
C TRP A 454 -3.71 -9.24 36.03
N LEU A 455 -4.16 -8.03 36.31
CA LEU A 455 -3.58 -7.11 37.27
C LEU A 455 -4.49 -7.02 38.52
N ALA A 456 -3.93 -7.40 39.65
CA ALA A 456 -4.67 -7.39 40.90
C ALA A 456 -4.61 -6.03 41.61
N ASN A 457 -5.71 -5.65 42.24
CA ASN A 457 -5.81 -4.51 43.13
C ASN A 457 -5.55 -4.97 44.58
N GLY A 458 -4.28 -5.21 44.88
CA GLY A 458 -3.87 -5.73 46.20
C GLY A 458 -3.41 -7.19 46.19
N ALA A 459 -3.38 -7.82 47.36
CA ALA A 459 -2.95 -9.21 47.47
C ALA A 459 -4.00 -10.17 46.89
N VAL A 460 -3.59 -11.01 45.95
CA VAL A 460 -4.42 -12.09 45.44
C VAL A 460 -4.51 -13.19 46.48
N PRO A 461 -5.69 -13.51 47.00
CA PRO A 461 -5.84 -14.60 47.96
C PRO A 461 -5.40 -15.93 47.37
N ALA A 462 -4.56 -16.67 48.07
CA ALA A 462 -4.18 -18.02 47.68
C ALA A 462 -5.33 -18.98 47.96
N SER A 463 -6.29 -19.09 47.06
CA SER A 463 -7.41 -20.03 47.20
C SER A 463 -7.81 -20.65 45.84
N SER A 464 -8.15 -21.93 45.90
CA SER A 464 -8.84 -22.60 44.81
C SER A 464 -10.20 -21.93 44.53
N GLY A 465 -10.58 -21.72 43.28
CA GLY A 465 -11.84 -21.08 42.88
C GLY A 465 -11.71 -19.73 42.23
N LEU A 466 -10.50 -19.16 42.17
CA LEU A 466 -10.20 -18.01 41.32
C LEU A 466 -9.58 -18.51 40.02
N HIS A 467 -10.27 -18.29 38.91
CA HIS A 467 -9.80 -18.67 37.58
C HIS A 467 -9.52 -17.43 36.75
N THR A 468 -8.31 -17.37 36.22
CA THR A 468 -7.89 -16.34 35.27
C THR A 468 -7.13 -16.98 34.13
N ASN A 469 -7.45 -16.57 32.91
CA ASN A 469 -6.68 -16.96 31.75
C ASN A 469 -6.61 -15.79 30.77
N MET A 470 -5.52 -15.70 30.07
CA MET A 470 -5.34 -14.82 28.93
C MET A 470 -4.73 -15.63 27.81
N SER A 471 -5.33 -15.53 26.64
CA SER A 471 -4.83 -16.22 25.45
C SER A 471 -4.99 -15.35 24.22
N THR A 472 -4.21 -15.64 23.21
CA THR A 472 -4.27 -14.95 21.92
C THR A 472 -4.63 -15.90 20.81
N LEU A 473 -5.38 -15.41 19.84
CA LEU A 473 -5.68 -16.13 18.60
C LEU A 473 -5.23 -15.26 17.43
N ALA A 474 -4.38 -15.81 16.59
CA ALA A 474 -3.96 -15.14 15.38
C ALA A 474 -5.15 -14.96 14.42
N GLN A 475 -5.25 -13.80 13.83
CA GLN A 475 -6.24 -13.47 12.80
C GLN A 475 -5.60 -12.57 11.74
N LYS A 476 -6.34 -12.31 10.68
CA LYS A 476 -5.99 -11.28 9.70
C LYS A 476 -7.03 -10.18 9.72
N THR A 477 -6.58 -8.96 9.64
CA THR A 477 -7.43 -7.79 9.43
C THR A 477 -7.16 -7.21 8.05
N THR A 478 -8.19 -6.70 7.43
CA THR A 478 -8.07 -6.02 6.13
C THR A 478 -8.32 -4.53 6.37
N ASP A 479 -7.41 -3.70 5.90
CA ASP A 479 -7.62 -2.26 5.87
C ASP A 479 -8.79 -1.90 4.96
N LYS A 480 -9.19 -0.66 4.96
CA LYS A 480 -10.19 -0.16 4.02
C LYS A 480 -9.59 -0.02 2.62
N VAL A 481 -10.39 -0.33 1.62
CA VAL A 481 -10.07 0.03 0.23
C VAL A 481 -10.04 1.55 0.14
N THR A 482 -8.84 2.08 -0.01
CA THR A 482 -8.57 3.52 0.05
C THR A 482 -8.16 4.04 -1.32
N SER A 483 -8.70 5.19 -1.72
CA SER A 483 -8.23 5.95 -2.88
C SER A 483 -7.66 7.29 -2.43
N LYS A 484 -6.51 7.66 -2.99
CA LYS A 484 -5.94 9.00 -2.85
C LYS A 484 -6.53 9.91 -3.91
N VAL A 485 -6.93 11.10 -3.50
CA VAL A 485 -7.54 12.11 -4.37
C VAL A 485 -6.76 13.41 -4.24
N ILE A 486 -6.44 14.03 -5.37
CA ILE A 486 -5.89 15.38 -5.44
C ILE A 486 -6.90 16.27 -6.15
N LEU A 487 -7.23 17.39 -5.51
CA LEU A 487 -8.06 18.44 -6.09
C LEU A 487 -7.24 19.74 -6.12
N ASP A 488 -7.01 20.27 -7.33
CA ASP A 488 -6.15 21.42 -7.56
C ASP A 488 -6.85 22.41 -8.49
N ASP A 489 -7.31 23.54 -7.93
CA ASP A 489 -8.08 24.58 -8.64
C ASP A 489 -9.26 24.04 -9.45
N VAL A 490 -10.01 23.12 -8.87
CA VAL A 490 -11.19 22.51 -9.50
C VAL A 490 -12.37 23.47 -9.45
N GLY A 491 -13.06 23.65 -10.59
CA GLY A 491 -14.26 24.48 -10.69
C GLY A 491 -14.01 25.97 -10.60
N ARG A 492 -12.84 26.45 -10.84
CA ARG A 492 -12.33 27.85 -10.97
C ARG A 492 -13.35 28.97 -10.78
N GLY A 493 -13.75 29.24 -9.53
CA GLY A 493 -14.64 30.34 -9.17
C GLY A 493 -16.14 30.08 -9.36
N SER A 494 -16.53 28.93 -9.88
CA SER A 494 -17.90 28.45 -10.00
C SER A 494 -18.03 27.07 -9.36
N THR A 495 -19.08 26.32 -9.66
CA THR A 495 -19.25 24.94 -9.23
C THR A 495 -18.52 24.02 -10.21
N GLY A 496 -17.73 23.06 -9.72
CA GLY A 496 -17.20 21.97 -10.51
C GLY A 496 -18.25 20.89 -10.74
N GLY A 497 -17.90 19.85 -11.44
CA GLY A 497 -18.72 18.67 -11.62
C GLY A 497 -18.60 17.65 -10.48
N ASP A 498 -18.87 16.41 -10.82
CA ASP A 498 -18.83 15.26 -9.94
C ASP A 498 -17.51 14.48 -10.07
N LEU A 499 -17.03 13.98 -8.97
CA LEU A 499 -15.93 13.01 -8.94
C LEU A 499 -16.44 11.69 -8.41
N VAL A 500 -16.40 10.66 -9.26
CA VAL A 500 -16.81 9.31 -8.88
C VAL A 500 -15.64 8.35 -9.01
N ILE A 501 -15.31 7.65 -7.92
CA ILE A 501 -14.23 6.65 -7.91
C ILE A 501 -14.76 5.36 -7.33
N GLY A 502 -14.67 4.27 -8.09
CA GLY A 502 -15.19 3.00 -7.60
C GLY A 502 -14.83 1.81 -8.46
N GLY A 503 -15.58 0.73 -8.34
CA GLY A 503 -15.41 -0.47 -9.13
C GLY A 503 -16.41 -0.56 -10.27
N LEU A 504 -16.00 -1.15 -11.39
CA LEU A 504 -16.94 -1.58 -12.41
C LEU A 504 -17.81 -2.70 -11.89
N SER A 505 -19.08 -2.61 -12.20
CA SER A 505 -20.04 -3.65 -11.94
C SER A 505 -20.04 -4.68 -13.08
N VAL A 506 -19.89 -5.92 -12.74
CA VAL A 506 -20.00 -7.02 -13.71
C VAL A 506 -21.42 -7.58 -13.69
N GLY A 507 -22.21 -7.24 -14.70
CA GLY A 507 -23.59 -7.74 -14.89
C GLY A 507 -24.65 -6.98 -14.09
N ASP A 508 -25.89 -7.48 -14.17
CA ASP A 508 -27.08 -6.83 -13.59
C ASP A 508 -27.17 -6.84 -12.05
N THR A 509 -26.17 -7.36 -11.38
CA THR A 509 -26.15 -7.41 -9.92
C THR A 509 -25.08 -6.47 -9.38
N SER A 510 -25.48 -5.55 -8.53
CA SER A 510 -24.64 -4.58 -7.84
C SER A 510 -23.66 -5.24 -6.85
N THR A 511 -22.77 -6.06 -7.34
CA THR A 511 -21.77 -6.77 -6.51
C THR A 511 -20.37 -6.16 -6.61
N SER A 512 -20.18 -5.09 -7.37
CA SER A 512 -18.90 -4.42 -7.41
C SER A 512 -18.60 -3.80 -6.04
N LEU A 513 -17.40 -4.04 -5.57
CA LEU A 513 -16.88 -3.32 -4.41
C LEU A 513 -16.61 -1.87 -4.83
N GLY A 514 -16.83 -0.93 -3.93
CA GLY A 514 -16.41 0.45 -4.10
C GLY A 514 -15.22 0.78 -3.21
N VAL A 515 -14.80 2.03 -3.27
CA VAL A 515 -13.81 2.58 -2.35
C VAL A 515 -14.47 2.84 -1.01
N GLU A 516 -13.82 2.44 0.08
CA GLU A 516 -14.33 2.57 1.45
C GLU A 516 -13.80 3.83 2.16
N ARG A 517 -12.69 4.40 1.67
CA ARG A 517 -12.05 5.57 2.23
C ARG A 517 -11.46 6.46 1.14
N PHE A 518 -11.74 7.76 1.23
CA PHE A 518 -11.04 8.77 0.46
C PHE A 518 -10.02 9.51 1.32
N GLU A 519 -8.80 9.67 0.80
CA GLU A 519 -7.78 10.57 1.32
C GLU A 519 -7.60 11.72 0.33
N ILE A 520 -8.26 12.83 0.62
CA ILE A 520 -8.34 13.99 -0.27
C ILE A 520 -7.28 15.00 0.11
N GLU A 521 -6.40 15.32 -0.82
CA GLU A 521 -5.45 16.41 -0.74
C GLU A 521 -5.96 17.58 -1.59
N VAL A 522 -6.20 18.72 -0.96
CA VAL A 522 -6.69 19.92 -1.64
C VAL A 522 -5.53 20.89 -1.84
N ARG A 523 -5.28 21.24 -3.09
CA ARG A 523 -4.32 22.25 -3.53
C ARG A 523 -5.11 23.37 -4.21
N ASP A 524 -4.82 24.59 -3.86
CA ASP A 524 -5.63 25.73 -4.30
C ASP A 524 -7.15 25.57 -4.03
N ASN A 525 -7.97 26.53 -4.42
CA ASN A 525 -9.39 26.50 -4.12
C ASN A 525 -10.14 25.58 -5.09
N SER A 526 -10.72 24.53 -4.56
CA SER A 526 -11.46 23.56 -5.35
C SER A 526 -12.94 23.51 -4.97
N LYS A 527 -13.80 23.36 -5.97
CA LYS A 527 -15.25 23.25 -5.81
C LYS A 527 -15.77 22.09 -6.64
N LEU A 528 -16.32 21.10 -5.98
CA LEU A 528 -17.04 19.99 -6.61
C LEU A 528 -18.54 20.10 -6.33
N GLN A 529 -19.35 19.57 -7.23
CA GLN A 529 -20.75 19.33 -6.95
C GLN A 529 -20.90 18.12 -6.06
N THR A 530 -20.25 17.01 -6.42
CA THR A 530 -20.26 15.78 -5.61
C THR A 530 -18.90 15.11 -5.61
N ILE A 531 -18.67 14.30 -4.57
CA ILE A 531 -17.61 13.29 -4.56
C ILE A 531 -18.17 11.99 -4.01
N ASN A 532 -17.92 10.87 -4.67
CA ASN A 532 -18.61 9.66 -4.34
C ASN A 532 -17.86 8.37 -4.67
N SER A 533 -18.32 7.26 -4.10
CA SER A 533 -17.90 5.91 -4.45
C SER A 533 -19.08 5.08 -4.92
N THR A 534 -18.82 4.02 -5.66
CA THR A 534 -19.87 3.09 -6.10
C THR A 534 -20.43 2.27 -4.94
N ASN A 535 -21.70 1.86 -5.07
CA ASN A 535 -22.39 0.92 -4.16
C ASN A 535 -22.47 1.33 -2.68
N ASN A 536 -22.47 2.61 -2.35
CA ASN A 536 -22.53 3.10 -0.97
C ASN A 536 -21.45 2.51 -0.04
N THR A 537 -20.30 2.17 -0.57
CA THR A 537 -19.22 1.54 0.19
C THR A 537 -18.40 2.53 1.01
N LEU A 538 -18.50 3.80 0.72
CA LEU A 538 -17.72 4.84 1.36
C LEU A 538 -18.04 4.98 2.85
N GLN A 539 -17.03 4.80 3.70
CA GLN A 539 -17.14 4.82 5.16
C GLN A 539 -16.34 5.95 5.80
N GLU A 540 -15.27 6.40 5.16
CA GLU A 540 -14.38 7.41 5.71
C GLU A 540 -13.95 8.41 4.64
N VAL A 541 -13.88 9.68 5.05
CA VAL A 541 -13.32 10.78 4.25
C VAL A 541 -12.31 11.53 5.11
N VAL A 542 -11.08 11.62 4.62
CA VAL A 542 -10.00 12.40 5.25
C VAL A 542 -9.60 13.51 4.30
N ILE A 543 -9.64 14.74 4.77
CA ILE A 543 -9.32 15.94 3.98
C ILE A 543 -8.12 16.64 4.60
N LYS A 544 -7.12 16.93 3.79
CA LYS A 544 -5.93 17.69 4.18
C LYS A 544 -5.59 18.73 3.12
N ASN A 545 -4.91 19.79 3.54
CA ASN A 545 -4.30 20.72 2.60
C ASN A 545 -3.02 20.12 2.03
N GLY A 546 -2.85 20.26 0.72
CA GLY A 546 -1.62 19.92 0.01
C GLY A 546 -0.65 21.10 -0.03
N ALA A 547 0.61 20.80 -0.34
CA ALA A 547 1.56 21.83 -0.72
C ALA A 547 1.28 22.27 -2.16
N THR A 548 1.26 23.58 -2.43
CA THR A 548 1.19 24.08 -3.80
C THR A 548 2.46 23.71 -4.55
N THR A 549 2.30 23.09 -5.69
CA THR A 549 3.44 22.76 -6.57
C THR A 549 3.80 23.89 -7.53
N SER A 550 3.05 24.99 -7.55
CA SER A 550 3.28 26.05 -8.51
C SER A 550 4.36 27.03 -8.07
N SER A 551 5.56 26.74 -8.47
CA SER A 551 6.63 27.74 -8.52
C SER A 551 6.54 28.70 -9.72
N SER A 552 5.50 28.61 -10.56
CA SER A 552 5.44 29.32 -11.84
C SER A 552 4.31 30.36 -11.99
N PHE A 553 3.40 30.46 -11.04
CA PHE A 553 2.41 31.52 -11.07
C PHE A 553 2.61 32.47 -9.88
N ALA A 554 3.16 33.63 -10.19
CA ALA A 554 3.27 34.76 -9.27
C ALA A 554 1.88 35.33 -8.97
N TYR A 555 1.17 34.69 -8.07
CA TYR A 555 0.01 35.28 -7.44
C TYR A 555 0.20 35.22 -5.93
N VAL A 556 0.45 36.34 -5.34
CA VAL A 556 0.74 36.47 -3.91
C VAL A 556 -0.58 36.56 -3.15
N SER A 557 -1.05 35.41 -2.67
CA SER A 557 -1.93 35.39 -1.52
C SER A 557 -1.26 34.53 -0.46
N THR A 558 -1.18 35.00 0.73
CA THR A 558 -0.48 34.38 1.86
C THR A 558 -1.09 33.05 2.32
N ASP A 559 -2.25 32.67 1.77
CA ASP A 559 -2.95 31.42 2.09
C ASP A 559 -2.94 30.38 0.96
N LYS A 560 -2.18 30.60 -0.10
CA LYS A 560 -2.15 29.73 -1.28
C LYS A 560 -1.50 28.37 -1.08
N ASP A 561 -0.76 28.20 0.00
CA ASP A 561 -0.12 26.94 0.31
C ASP A 561 -1.06 25.93 1.00
N LYS A 562 -2.33 26.28 1.13
CA LYS A 562 -3.31 25.47 1.84
C LYS A 562 -4.58 25.37 1.01
N GLY A 563 -4.68 24.38 0.18
CA GLY A 563 -5.88 24.16 -0.61
C GLY A 563 -7.19 24.26 0.18
N ASP A 564 -8.25 24.62 -0.50
CA ASP A 564 -9.60 24.72 0.05
C ASP A 564 -10.57 23.92 -0.81
N LEU A 565 -11.32 23.01 -0.19
CA LEU A 565 -12.36 22.24 -0.83
C LEU A 565 -13.73 22.83 -0.50
N THR A 566 -14.38 23.39 -1.50
CA THR A 566 -15.77 23.82 -1.39
C THR A 566 -16.64 22.95 -2.28
N VAL A 567 -17.69 22.42 -1.73
CA VAL A 567 -18.65 21.64 -2.49
C VAL A 567 -19.99 22.36 -2.46
N ASN A 568 -20.44 22.73 -3.62
CA ASN A 568 -21.72 23.36 -3.97
C ASN A 568 -22.47 24.11 -2.83
N GLY A 569 -21.86 25.10 -2.28
CA GLY A 569 -22.48 26.22 -1.55
C GLY A 569 -23.21 25.96 -0.22
N ASN A 570 -23.70 24.78 0.07
CA ASN A 570 -24.44 24.46 1.30
C ASN A 570 -24.18 23.02 1.73
N VAL A 571 -23.03 22.80 2.27
CA VAL A 571 -22.65 21.45 2.72
C VAL A 571 -23.38 21.11 4.01
N ALA A 572 -24.32 20.21 3.91
CA ALA A 572 -24.90 19.55 5.07
C ALA A 572 -24.44 18.08 5.06
N PHE A 573 -23.55 17.73 5.95
CA PHE A 573 -23.23 16.35 6.22
C PHE A 573 -24.40 15.68 6.96
N THR A 574 -25.35 15.14 6.23
CA THR A 574 -26.50 14.44 6.83
C THR A 574 -26.36 12.95 6.61
N LYS A 575 -25.88 12.26 7.63
CA LYS A 575 -25.90 10.80 7.64
C LYS A 575 -27.33 10.30 7.66
N GLY A 576 -27.64 9.34 6.80
CA GLY A 576 -28.89 8.61 6.87
C GLY A 576 -30.11 9.31 6.26
N ASN A 577 -29.92 10.39 5.55
CA ASN A 577 -30.99 10.96 4.75
C ASN A 577 -30.97 10.32 3.35
N SER A 578 -31.89 9.41 3.10
CA SER A 578 -32.08 8.75 1.81
C SER A 578 -32.42 9.69 0.65
N ASN A 579 -32.52 10.97 0.92
CA ASN A 579 -32.82 12.00 -0.06
C ASN A 579 -31.64 12.91 -0.40
N VAL A 580 -30.45 12.53 0.04
CA VAL A 580 -29.22 13.29 -0.24
C VAL A 580 -28.31 12.43 -1.09
N ASP A 581 -27.94 12.93 -2.24
CA ASP A 581 -27.18 12.20 -3.26
C ASP A 581 -25.81 11.84 -2.85
N ASN A 582 -25.20 12.67 -2.10
CA ASN A 582 -23.86 12.42 -1.67
C ASN A 582 -23.56 13.25 -0.42
N ILE A 583 -22.39 13.05 -0.11
CA ILE A 583 -21.65 13.52 1.00
C ILE A 583 -21.64 14.98 1.18
N LEU A 584 -21.36 15.63 0.14
CA LEU A 584 -21.03 17.02 0.12
C LEU A 584 -22.02 17.80 -0.73
N ALA A 585 -22.96 17.15 -1.35
CA ALA A 585 -23.98 17.81 -2.11
C ALA A 585 -25.27 17.98 -1.32
N PRO A 586 -25.84 19.17 -1.32
CA PRO A 586 -27.08 19.45 -0.65
C PRO A 586 -28.30 19.11 -1.51
N VAL A 587 -28.16 18.38 -2.58
CA VAL A 587 -29.26 18.13 -3.50
C VAL A 587 -30.23 17.15 -2.88
N ALA A 588 -31.38 17.63 -2.50
CA ALA A 588 -32.50 16.79 -2.08
C ALA A 588 -32.98 15.96 -3.27
N VAL A 589 -32.82 14.66 -3.19
CA VAL A 589 -33.38 13.73 -4.16
C VAL A 589 -34.86 13.64 -3.90
N SER A 590 -35.64 13.84 -4.94
CA SER A 590 -37.06 13.60 -4.89
C SER A 590 -37.33 12.12 -4.58
N ASN A 591 -38.08 11.85 -3.51
CA ASN A 591 -38.52 10.53 -3.10
C ASN A 591 -39.44 9.83 -4.11
N THR A 592 -39.57 10.30 -5.31
CA THR A 592 -40.49 9.76 -6.32
C THR A 592 -39.91 8.64 -7.16
N GLY A 593 -38.85 8.00 -6.71
CA GLY A 593 -38.35 6.74 -7.29
C GLY A 593 -37.76 6.82 -8.68
N THR A 594 -37.63 7.99 -9.24
CA THR A 594 -36.82 8.22 -10.44
C THR A 594 -35.47 8.71 -9.96
N ALA A 595 -34.48 7.86 -10.08
CA ALA A 595 -33.10 8.28 -10.00
C ALA A 595 -32.88 9.32 -11.11
N THR A 596 -33.13 10.55 -10.77
CA THR A 596 -32.87 11.68 -11.63
C THR A 596 -31.75 12.46 -11.00
N ASN A 597 -30.63 12.43 -11.65
CA ASN A 597 -29.60 13.42 -11.55
C ASN A 597 -28.65 13.25 -10.37
N TYR A 598 -27.94 12.16 -10.47
CA TYR A 598 -26.70 12.05 -9.73
C TYR A 598 -25.60 12.12 -10.72
N GLY A 599 -24.75 13.13 -10.64
CA GLY A 599 -23.62 13.31 -11.50
C GLY A 599 -23.94 12.85 -12.91
N THR A 600 -24.12 13.55 -13.75
CA THR A 600 -25.05 13.46 -14.82
C THR A 600 -24.52 12.86 -16.10
N GLY A 601 -23.29 13.10 -16.48
CA GLY A 601 -22.75 12.58 -17.72
C GLY A 601 -22.15 11.18 -17.56
N ILE A 602 -21.42 10.99 -16.51
CA ILE A 602 -20.69 9.76 -16.20
C ILE A 602 -21.67 8.63 -15.86
N ASP A 603 -22.70 8.91 -15.08
CA ASP A 603 -23.65 7.92 -14.64
C ASP A 603 -24.51 7.35 -15.80
N ALA A 604 -24.72 8.13 -16.83
CA ALA A 604 -25.52 7.70 -17.98
C ALA A 604 -24.72 6.82 -18.97
N ALA A 605 -23.40 6.87 -18.91
CA ALA A 605 -22.54 6.16 -19.83
C ALA A 605 -22.15 4.77 -19.39
N LEU A 606 -22.30 4.46 -18.09
CA LEU A 606 -21.87 3.18 -17.55
C LEU A 606 -22.81 2.04 -17.91
N PRO A 607 -22.26 0.89 -18.32
CA PRO A 607 -23.07 -0.30 -18.56
C PRO A 607 -23.68 -0.78 -17.24
N GLY A 608 -24.99 -0.71 -17.15
CA GLY A 608 -25.74 -1.26 -16.05
C GLY A 608 -26.36 -0.22 -15.14
N SER A 609 -27.44 0.31 -15.49
CA SER A 609 -28.43 1.09 -14.75
C SER A 609 -27.95 2.13 -13.73
N ALA A 610 -28.61 3.24 -13.71
CA ALA A 610 -28.54 4.32 -12.71
C ALA A 610 -28.56 3.84 -11.23
N ALA A 611 -28.98 2.63 -10.97
CA ALA A 611 -28.99 2.02 -9.63
C ALA A 611 -27.59 1.72 -9.07
N GLN A 612 -26.56 1.67 -9.90
CA GLN A 612 -25.19 1.35 -9.45
C GLN A 612 -24.39 2.58 -9.02
N HIS A 613 -24.83 3.74 -9.45
CA HIS A 613 -24.20 5.01 -9.14
C HIS A 613 -24.94 5.78 -8.04
N ASN A 614 -26.03 5.22 -7.57
CA ASN A 614 -26.78 5.78 -6.47
C ASN A 614 -26.02 5.63 -5.19
N ALA A 615 -25.11 6.48 -5.00
CA ALA A 615 -24.74 6.75 -3.69
C ALA A 615 -25.84 7.56 -3.04
N TYR A 616 -26.59 6.94 -2.24
CA TYR A 616 -27.48 7.62 -1.32
C TYR A 616 -26.68 8.34 -0.25
N GLY A 617 -25.90 9.29 -0.66
CA GLY A 617 -25.10 10.08 0.22
C GLY A 617 -24.22 9.23 1.14
N PHE A 618 -23.91 9.79 2.27
CA PHE A 618 -23.12 9.14 3.32
C PHE A 618 -23.94 8.25 4.25
N SER A 619 -24.81 7.44 3.72
CA SER A 619 -25.56 6.56 4.60
C SER A 619 -24.65 5.70 5.47
N ASP A 620 -23.47 5.36 4.98
CA ASP A 620 -22.50 4.49 5.64
C ASP A 620 -21.22 5.20 6.12
N VAL A 621 -21.06 6.49 5.86
CA VAL A 621 -19.88 7.23 6.34
C VAL A 621 -19.93 7.35 7.87
N ARG A 622 -18.86 6.89 8.49
CA ARG A 622 -18.70 6.86 9.95
C ARG A 622 -17.70 7.89 10.46
N LEU A 623 -16.79 8.32 9.58
CA LEU A 623 -15.74 9.27 9.92
C LEU A 623 -15.56 10.29 8.80
N ILE A 624 -15.60 11.57 9.17
CA ILE A 624 -15.10 12.66 8.35
C ILE A 624 -14.02 13.36 9.17
N ASP A 625 -12.78 13.26 8.71
CA ASP A 625 -11.64 13.91 9.35
C ASP A 625 -11.12 15.03 8.44
N ALA A 626 -11.38 16.24 8.83
CA ALA A 626 -10.87 17.44 8.17
C ALA A 626 -9.85 18.19 9.07
N SER A 627 -9.26 17.49 10.04
CA SER A 627 -8.29 18.10 10.97
C SER A 627 -7.02 18.61 10.27
N GLY A 628 -6.73 18.05 9.09
CA GLY A 628 -5.63 18.49 8.22
C GLY A 628 -5.98 19.66 7.31
N ALA A 629 -7.25 20.13 7.28
CA ALA A 629 -7.70 21.26 6.47
C ALA A 629 -7.56 22.58 7.21
N SER A 630 -7.38 23.70 6.47
CA SER A 630 -7.26 25.01 7.11
C SER A 630 -8.61 25.55 7.58
N SER A 631 -8.61 26.29 8.69
CA SER A 631 -9.82 26.89 9.27
C SER A 631 -10.41 28.05 8.48
N ASN A 632 -9.77 28.50 7.41
CA ASN A 632 -10.23 29.62 6.59
C ASN A 632 -11.13 29.18 5.45
N SER A 633 -11.33 27.91 5.31
CA SER A 633 -12.20 27.38 4.28
C SER A 633 -13.63 27.51 4.70
N ALA A 634 -14.36 28.32 3.99
CA ALA A 634 -15.81 28.42 4.15
C ALA A 634 -16.55 27.14 3.75
N GLY A 635 -15.84 26.08 3.41
CA GLY A 635 -16.38 24.88 2.79
C GLY A 635 -16.54 23.66 3.67
N VAL A 636 -15.69 23.46 4.65
CA VAL A 636 -15.79 22.29 5.54
C VAL A 636 -15.81 22.77 6.97
N ALA A 637 -16.95 23.16 7.45
CA ALA A 637 -17.18 23.29 8.88
C ALA A 637 -17.46 21.88 9.41
N ALA A 638 -16.47 21.24 9.98
CA ALA A 638 -16.72 20.10 10.84
C ALA A 638 -17.45 20.62 12.09
N THR A 639 -18.74 20.38 12.17
CA THR A 639 -19.53 20.56 13.40
C THR A 639 -19.70 19.23 14.10
#